data_da4f10ef3bc281f585cbdb6c94c15f33
#
_entry.id   da4f10ef3bc281f585cbdb6c94c15f33
#
_cell.length_a   1.000
_cell.length_b   1.000
_cell.length_c   1.000
_cell.angle_alpha   90.00
_cell.angle_beta   90.00
_cell.angle_gamma   90.00
#
_symmetry.space_group_name_H-M   'P 1'
#
loop_
_entity.id
_entity.type
_entity.pdbx_description
1 polymer ?
#
loop_
_entity_poly.entity_id
_entity_poly.type
_entity_poly.pdbx_seq_one_letter_code
_entity_poly.pdbx_strand_id
1 'polypeptide(L)'
;LSQYIFYAGWLVWIIPLAGAVLTPLYSKLQERKRDFAAIIPSLISALLATYLLTSISAGKSLDFQVPWFYTINAGILIDPLSVILGAAVAWVSFLIMLYSIDYMHGEEGLTRYWFFMNFFIGSMLLIVYSDNLLQLFFGWEGVGLCSYALIGHYYGDEKERWVGKEGDVALGVPQATSPTHAGMKAFITTRFADLLTLASIFMIYFYSGTFNYRQLASNTSWAASLHSSGLLLPAMLLMLGGALGKSAQFPFHEWLPDAMTGPTPVSALIHAATMVKAGVFFVARIAPIFFILPFPEVRYFFLFLAGIGAVTAAIAAVQGIVNKELKKVLAYSTVSQIGYMMLALGIAGLTRSFVEAYSASLFQLIAHMMFKAGLFMAAGVMIHISGSYSLDGMGGMKDYARRTFYVFLILALALAGVPPLSGFFSKDSIFAATLASPQTFAIISVYIISSLTAIATAFYSLRMTGLAFFGQAKKEYHEDAGLRWFSTYAVLALMTVLLGILAPFFENFLYSSMAYTLRGFGLTGLTPSFTIQPIALATSLSVMAIGLAIAFPFYITRSLDANKAVSSSVMSLLYKFLWERLYINAIYYRLFVNTSLWLGERLSTIIENSFFQQVNFPISSASVALASVSDFFDRKIVDGFMNGVAFFFSIMSRAVRKIQTGNAESYLFAVVFGLLFLLLLLYHFMGVV
;
A
#
# COMPACT_ATOMS: atom_id res chain seq x y z
N LEU A 1 -29.52 -2.00 -19.36
CA LEU A 1 -29.02 -1.85 -17.99
C LEU A 1 -27.66 -2.54 -17.81
N SER A 2 -27.48 -3.77 -18.29
CA SER A 2 -26.20 -4.53 -18.18
C SER A 2 -25.01 -3.84 -18.84
N GLN A 3 -25.21 -3.16 -19.97
CA GLN A 3 -24.17 -2.44 -20.68
C GLN A 3 -23.66 -1.22 -19.89
N TYR A 4 -24.54 -0.46 -19.23
CA TYR A 4 -24.12 0.68 -18.39
C TYR A 4 -23.39 0.22 -17.15
N ILE A 5 -23.79 -0.91 -16.54
CA ILE A 5 -23.11 -1.53 -15.41
C ILE A 5 -21.70 -2.00 -15.83
N PHE A 6 -21.57 -2.58 -17.03
CA PHE A 6 -20.28 -2.95 -17.60
C PHE A 6 -19.34 -1.75 -17.69
N TYR A 7 -19.75 -0.65 -18.33
CA TYR A 7 -18.91 0.54 -18.42
C TYR A 7 -18.60 1.16 -17.07
N ALA A 8 -19.57 1.24 -16.15
CA ALA A 8 -19.34 1.77 -14.82
C ALA A 8 -18.32 0.93 -14.02
N GLY A 9 -18.37 -0.40 -14.14
CA GLY A 9 -17.43 -1.31 -13.49
C GLY A 9 -16.00 -1.16 -13.96
N TRP A 10 -15.77 -0.83 -15.24
CA TRP A 10 -14.44 -0.50 -15.74
C TRP A 10 -14.02 0.93 -15.37
N LEU A 11 -14.90 1.90 -15.56
CA LEU A 11 -14.58 3.32 -15.35
C LEU A 11 -14.32 3.67 -13.88
N VAL A 12 -14.91 2.96 -12.92
CA VAL A 12 -14.77 3.25 -11.48
C VAL A 12 -13.31 3.25 -11.01
N TRP A 13 -12.45 2.42 -11.58
CA TRP A 13 -11.03 2.35 -11.26
C TRP A 13 -10.13 2.97 -12.35
N ILE A 14 -10.56 3.00 -13.61
CA ILE A 14 -9.80 3.62 -14.71
C ILE A 14 -9.74 5.13 -14.55
N ILE A 15 -10.83 5.79 -14.12
CA ILE A 15 -10.87 7.25 -14.02
C ILE A 15 -9.82 7.82 -13.06
N PRO A 16 -9.64 7.30 -11.82
CA PRO A 16 -8.56 7.80 -10.97
C PRO A 16 -7.17 7.46 -11.52
N LEU A 17 -6.96 6.32 -12.18
CA LEU A 17 -5.71 6.04 -12.86
C LEU A 17 -5.44 7.03 -14.01
N ALA A 18 -6.44 7.35 -14.80
CA ALA A 18 -6.35 8.38 -15.83
C ALA A 18 -6.07 9.76 -15.21
N GLY A 19 -6.74 10.09 -14.09
CA GLY A 19 -6.47 11.30 -13.31
C GLY A 19 -5.01 11.40 -12.86
N ALA A 20 -4.42 10.29 -12.44
CA ALA A 20 -2.99 10.23 -12.10
C ALA A 20 -2.12 10.54 -13.34
N VAL A 21 -2.37 9.87 -14.46
CA VAL A 21 -1.60 10.09 -15.71
C VAL A 21 -1.74 11.53 -16.22
N LEU A 22 -2.90 12.16 -16.03
CA LEU A 22 -3.17 13.54 -16.43
C LEU A 22 -2.59 14.59 -15.46
N THR A 23 -2.04 14.19 -14.31
CA THR A 23 -1.46 15.10 -13.31
C THR A 23 -0.46 16.10 -13.88
N PRO A 24 0.49 15.74 -14.78
CA PRO A 24 1.41 16.71 -15.35
C PRO A 24 0.75 17.83 -16.16
N LEU A 25 -0.45 17.59 -16.69
CA LEU A 25 -1.21 18.60 -17.44
C LEU A 25 -1.87 19.60 -16.51
N TYR A 26 -2.65 19.16 -15.53
CA TYR A 26 -3.33 20.07 -14.62
C TYR A 26 -2.41 20.64 -13.53
N SER A 27 -1.21 20.09 -13.32
CA SER A 27 -0.20 20.67 -12.42
C SER A 27 0.29 22.05 -12.88
N LYS A 28 0.11 22.39 -14.17
CA LYS A 28 0.41 23.72 -14.72
C LYS A 28 -0.63 24.79 -14.36
N LEU A 29 -1.77 24.41 -13.81
CA LEU A 29 -2.81 25.34 -13.38
C LEU A 29 -2.38 26.07 -12.10
N GLN A 30 -3.05 27.21 -11.82
CA GLN A 30 -2.93 27.88 -10.53
C GLN A 30 -3.25 26.91 -9.39
N GLU A 31 -2.60 27.07 -8.26
CA GLU A 31 -2.62 26.13 -7.13
C GLU A 31 -4.02 25.61 -6.78
N ARG A 32 -4.97 26.50 -6.47
CA ARG A 32 -6.34 26.07 -6.14
C ARG A 32 -7.04 25.31 -7.28
N LYS A 33 -6.86 25.75 -8.54
CA LYS A 33 -7.47 25.07 -9.70
C LYS A 33 -6.86 23.71 -9.92
N ARG A 34 -5.56 23.58 -9.73
CA ARG A 34 -4.84 22.30 -9.76
C ARG A 34 -5.42 21.32 -8.73
N ASP A 35 -5.56 21.76 -7.48
CA ASP A 35 -6.02 20.92 -6.37
C ASP A 35 -7.47 20.49 -6.58
N PHE A 36 -8.36 21.39 -7.03
CA PHE A 36 -9.72 21.00 -7.42
C PHE A 36 -9.75 20.04 -8.61
N ALA A 37 -8.90 20.23 -9.64
CA ALA A 37 -8.81 19.29 -10.76
C ALA A 37 -8.37 17.90 -10.31
N ALA A 38 -7.46 17.82 -9.33
CA ALA A 38 -6.93 16.57 -8.80
C ALA A 38 -7.99 15.71 -8.07
N ILE A 39 -9.00 16.30 -7.48
CA ILE A 39 -10.04 15.56 -6.74
C ILE A 39 -11.22 15.11 -7.62
N ILE A 40 -11.39 15.68 -8.82
CA ILE A 40 -12.50 15.34 -9.73
C ILE A 40 -12.53 13.83 -10.07
N PRO A 41 -11.40 13.16 -10.40
CA PRO A 41 -11.42 11.73 -10.71
C PRO A 41 -11.95 10.89 -9.54
N SER A 42 -11.57 11.21 -8.29
CA SER A 42 -12.05 10.49 -7.11
C SER A 42 -13.55 10.72 -6.85
N LEU A 43 -14.08 11.92 -7.11
CA LEU A 43 -15.50 12.21 -7.03
C LEU A 43 -16.30 11.40 -8.06
N ILE A 44 -15.85 11.39 -9.33
CA ILE A 44 -16.52 10.62 -10.38
C ILE A 44 -16.52 9.13 -10.01
N SER A 45 -15.42 8.61 -9.50
CA SER A 45 -15.38 7.21 -9.04
C SER A 45 -16.33 6.94 -7.88
N ALA A 46 -16.48 7.87 -6.94
CA ALA A 46 -17.45 7.73 -5.84
C ALA A 46 -18.89 7.70 -6.34
N LEU A 47 -19.22 8.53 -7.32
CA LEU A 47 -20.55 8.53 -7.96
C LEU A 47 -20.81 7.24 -8.75
N LEU A 48 -19.81 6.75 -9.51
CA LEU A 48 -19.90 5.48 -10.22
C LEU A 48 -20.04 4.28 -9.27
N ALA A 49 -19.30 4.27 -8.15
CA ALA A 49 -19.41 3.24 -7.13
C ALA A 49 -20.79 3.24 -6.47
N THR A 50 -21.40 4.42 -6.26
CA THR A 50 -22.77 4.54 -5.77
C THR A 50 -23.78 4.01 -6.80
N TYR A 51 -23.59 4.32 -8.08
CA TYR A 51 -24.42 3.77 -9.15
C TYR A 51 -24.35 2.24 -9.18
N LEU A 52 -23.15 1.65 -9.06
CA LEU A 52 -22.97 0.20 -9.00
C LEU A 52 -23.65 -0.40 -7.76
N LEU A 53 -23.50 0.22 -6.59
CA LEU A 53 -24.12 -0.23 -5.34
C LEU A 53 -25.65 -0.26 -5.46
N THR A 54 -26.27 0.77 -6.01
CA THR A 54 -27.74 0.84 -6.19
C THR A 54 -28.24 -0.12 -7.28
N SER A 55 -27.43 -0.39 -8.30
CA SER A 55 -27.78 -1.29 -9.41
C SER A 55 -27.75 -2.77 -9.04
N ILE A 56 -26.96 -3.16 -8.04
CA ILE A 56 -26.74 -4.56 -7.62
C ILE A 56 -27.53 -4.91 -6.35
N SER A 57 -28.14 -3.94 -5.67
CA SER A 57 -28.92 -4.14 -4.43
C SER A 57 -30.04 -5.21 -4.54
N ALA A 58 -30.38 -5.66 -5.75
CA ALA A 58 -31.39 -6.68 -6.02
C ALA A 58 -30.84 -8.12 -6.09
N GLY A 59 -29.65 -8.40 -5.55
CA GLY A 59 -29.13 -9.77 -5.51
C GLY A 59 -28.64 -10.29 -6.87
N LYS A 60 -28.06 -9.46 -7.72
CA LYS A 60 -27.42 -9.86 -8.96
C LYS A 60 -25.90 -9.85 -8.80
N SER A 61 -25.22 -10.82 -9.38
CA SER A 61 -23.77 -10.87 -9.49
C SER A 61 -23.41 -11.02 -10.96
N LEU A 62 -22.59 -10.09 -11.44
CA LEU A 62 -22.17 -10.02 -12.84
C LEU A 62 -20.65 -10.21 -12.92
N ASP A 63 -20.24 -11.08 -13.83
CA ASP A 63 -18.85 -11.37 -14.13
C ASP A 63 -18.63 -11.06 -15.62
N PHE A 64 -17.86 -10.02 -15.90
CA PHE A 64 -17.57 -9.59 -17.26
C PHE A 64 -16.11 -9.79 -17.55
N GLN A 65 -15.79 -10.50 -18.64
CA GLN A 65 -14.44 -10.79 -19.05
C GLN A 65 -14.17 -10.24 -20.45
N VAL A 66 -12.97 -9.74 -20.65
CA VAL A 66 -12.44 -9.25 -21.93
C VAL A 66 -11.11 -9.94 -22.20
N PRO A 67 -10.88 -10.48 -23.40
CA PRO A 67 -9.58 -11.07 -23.75
C PRO A 67 -8.46 -10.03 -23.55
N TRP A 68 -7.38 -10.44 -22.87
CA TRP A 68 -6.27 -9.53 -22.57
C TRP A 68 -4.95 -10.03 -23.19
N PHE A 69 -4.49 -11.21 -22.78
CA PHE A 69 -3.23 -11.73 -23.26
C PHE A 69 -3.29 -13.27 -23.39
N TYR A 70 -3.13 -13.79 -24.62
CA TYR A 70 -3.29 -15.22 -24.92
C TYR A 70 -4.61 -15.78 -24.38
N THR A 71 -4.51 -16.70 -23.41
CA THR A 71 -5.66 -17.36 -22.75
C THR A 71 -6.12 -16.63 -21.47
N ILE A 72 -5.48 -15.52 -21.11
CA ILE A 72 -5.78 -14.78 -19.89
C ILE A 72 -6.76 -13.65 -20.22
N ASN A 73 -7.86 -13.62 -19.47
CA ASN A 73 -8.86 -12.55 -19.58
C ASN A 73 -8.64 -11.53 -18.47
N ALA A 74 -8.84 -10.26 -18.79
CA ALA A 74 -9.10 -9.22 -17.79
C ALA A 74 -10.60 -9.18 -17.52
N GLY A 75 -10.99 -9.00 -16.26
CA GLY A 75 -12.40 -9.02 -15.94
C GLY A 75 -12.78 -8.22 -14.70
N ILE A 76 -14.08 -7.97 -14.57
CA ILE A 76 -14.66 -7.30 -13.43
C ILE A 76 -15.75 -8.17 -12.82
N LEU A 77 -15.65 -8.38 -11.50
CA LEU A 77 -16.66 -9.06 -10.71
C LEU A 77 -17.45 -8.04 -9.89
N ILE A 78 -18.69 -7.84 -10.29
CA ILE A 78 -19.63 -6.92 -9.66
C ILE A 78 -20.60 -7.75 -8.82
N ASP A 79 -20.30 -7.90 -7.54
CA ASP A 79 -21.10 -8.64 -6.56
C ASP A 79 -21.29 -7.77 -5.30
N PRO A 80 -22.14 -8.16 -4.34
CA PRO A 80 -22.37 -7.38 -3.13
C PRO A 80 -21.10 -7.03 -2.36
N LEU A 81 -20.09 -7.92 -2.31
CA LEU A 81 -18.83 -7.64 -1.65
C LEU A 81 -18.07 -6.50 -2.34
N SER A 82 -17.93 -6.56 -3.68
CA SER A 82 -17.20 -5.54 -4.43
C SER A 82 -17.90 -4.19 -4.42
N VAL A 83 -19.24 -4.13 -4.56
CA VAL A 83 -19.94 -2.84 -4.62
C VAL A 83 -20.05 -2.15 -3.27
N ILE A 84 -20.25 -2.90 -2.17
CA ILE A 84 -20.31 -2.32 -0.82
C ILE A 84 -18.94 -1.75 -0.43
N LEU A 85 -17.88 -2.54 -0.62
CA LEU A 85 -16.52 -2.07 -0.30
C LEU A 85 -16.02 -1.03 -1.28
N GLY A 86 -16.31 -1.17 -2.57
CA GLY A 86 -15.96 -0.17 -3.58
C GLY A 86 -16.57 1.19 -3.30
N ALA A 87 -17.85 1.24 -2.91
CA ALA A 87 -18.51 2.48 -2.51
C ALA A 87 -17.88 3.09 -1.25
N ALA A 88 -17.63 2.28 -0.22
CA ALA A 88 -16.99 2.76 1.01
C ALA A 88 -15.56 3.30 0.74
N VAL A 89 -14.75 2.58 -0.04
CA VAL A 89 -13.39 3.02 -0.44
C VAL A 89 -13.45 4.31 -1.23
N ALA A 90 -14.33 4.41 -2.24
CA ALA A 90 -14.39 5.58 -3.11
C ALA A 90 -14.83 6.85 -2.36
N TRP A 91 -15.88 6.79 -1.52
CA TRP A 91 -16.35 7.93 -0.74
C TRP A 91 -15.37 8.37 0.34
N VAL A 92 -14.79 7.44 1.10
CA VAL A 92 -13.79 7.79 2.13
C VAL A 92 -12.55 8.39 1.47
N SER A 93 -12.11 7.84 0.34
CA SER A 93 -10.98 8.40 -0.42
C SER A 93 -11.29 9.80 -0.95
N PHE A 94 -12.49 10.05 -1.47
CA PHE A 94 -12.90 11.38 -1.91
C PHE A 94 -12.87 12.40 -0.77
N LEU A 95 -13.40 12.06 0.42
CA LEU A 95 -13.37 12.94 1.59
C LEU A 95 -11.92 13.24 2.04
N ILE A 96 -11.02 12.26 1.96
CA ILE A 96 -9.59 12.45 2.24
C ILE A 96 -8.94 13.36 1.19
N MET A 97 -9.27 13.19 -0.10
CA MET A 97 -8.79 14.07 -1.16
C MET A 97 -9.27 15.52 -0.96
N LEU A 98 -10.53 15.69 -0.57
CA LEU A 98 -11.08 17.02 -0.24
C LEU A 98 -10.39 17.66 0.98
N TYR A 99 -10.14 16.88 2.03
CA TYR A 99 -9.35 17.29 3.20
C TYR A 99 -7.93 17.72 2.81
N SER A 100 -7.32 17.02 1.85
CA SER A 100 -5.94 17.28 1.40
C SER A 100 -5.75 18.67 0.80
N ILE A 101 -6.80 19.29 0.23
CA ILE A 101 -6.70 20.65 -0.35
C ILE A 101 -6.24 21.68 0.70
N ASP A 102 -6.78 21.56 1.91
CA ASP A 102 -6.44 22.49 2.99
C ASP A 102 -5.17 22.06 3.72
N TYR A 103 -5.00 20.76 3.95
CA TYR A 103 -3.87 20.22 4.69
C TYR A 103 -2.52 20.39 3.96
N MET A 104 -2.52 20.18 2.64
CA MET A 104 -1.31 20.22 1.80
C MET A 104 -1.06 21.60 1.18
N HIS A 105 -1.84 22.63 1.55
CA HIS A 105 -1.67 23.97 1.02
C HIS A 105 -0.30 24.55 1.38
N GLY A 106 0.47 24.99 0.37
CA GLY A 106 1.81 25.51 0.56
C GLY A 106 2.92 24.47 0.73
N GLU A 107 2.62 23.18 0.74
CA GLU A 107 3.63 22.11 0.80
C GLU A 107 4.28 21.89 -0.59
N GLU A 108 5.52 21.40 -0.58
CA GLU A 108 6.27 21.10 -1.80
C GLU A 108 5.88 19.74 -2.41
N GLY A 109 6.19 19.51 -3.68
CA GLY A 109 6.01 18.24 -4.34
C GLY A 109 4.56 17.84 -4.61
N LEU A 110 3.63 18.79 -4.68
CA LEU A 110 2.19 18.53 -4.84
C LEU A 110 1.82 17.81 -6.13
N THR A 111 2.57 17.99 -7.23
CA THR A 111 2.35 17.22 -8.48
C THR A 111 2.52 15.72 -8.24
N ARG A 112 3.61 15.33 -7.56
CA ARG A 112 3.87 13.93 -7.19
C ARG A 112 2.82 13.42 -6.20
N TYR A 113 2.43 14.25 -5.23
CA TYR A 113 1.40 13.94 -4.25
C TYR A 113 0.07 13.58 -4.93
N TRP A 114 -0.48 14.45 -5.79
CA TRP A 114 -1.75 14.24 -6.46
C TRP A 114 -1.72 13.06 -7.45
N PHE A 115 -0.58 12.84 -8.12
CA PHE A 115 -0.36 11.66 -8.95
C PHE A 115 -0.54 10.38 -8.14
N PHE A 116 0.21 10.22 -7.06
CA PHE A 116 0.18 8.99 -6.27
C PHE A 116 -1.12 8.82 -5.48
N MET A 117 -1.78 9.90 -5.05
CA MET A 117 -3.09 9.80 -4.41
C MET A 117 -4.16 9.24 -5.36
N ASN A 118 -4.25 9.75 -6.60
CA ASN A 118 -5.17 9.22 -7.60
C ASN A 118 -4.80 7.80 -8.04
N PHE A 119 -3.51 7.53 -8.25
CA PHE A 119 -3.03 6.20 -8.61
C PHE A 119 -3.34 5.17 -7.52
N PHE A 120 -3.23 5.56 -6.26
CA PHE A 120 -3.57 4.73 -5.11
C PHE A 120 -5.06 4.35 -5.09
N ILE A 121 -5.94 5.34 -5.26
CA ILE A 121 -7.39 5.12 -5.28
C ILE A 121 -7.77 4.18 -6.44
N GLY A 122 -7.26 4.44 -7.64
CA GLY A 122 -7.51 3.59 -8.80
C GLY A 122 -7.01 2.16 -8.62
N SER A 123 -5.80 1.98 -8.07
CA SER A 123 -5.23 0.67 -7.77
C SER A 123 -6.06 -0.10 -6.74
N MET A 124 -6.54 0.58 -5.68
CA MET A 124 -7.40 -0.07 -4.68
C MET A 124 -8.76 -0.48 -5.27
N LEU A 125 -9.37 0.37 -6.10
CA LEU A 125 -10.63 0.03 -6.77
C LEU A 125 -10.42 -1.10 -7.81
N LEU A 126 -9.27 -1.16 -8.48
CA LEU A 126 -8.90 -2.30 -9.33
C LEU A 126 -8.86 -3.61 -8.53
N ILE A 127 -8.25 -3.61 -7.32
CA ILE A 127 -8.28 -4.78 -6.42
C ILE A 127 -9.71 -5.20 -6.14
N VAL A 128 -10.58 -4.27 -5.78
CA VAL A 128 -11.95 -4.54 -5.32
C VAL A 128 -12.83 -5.11 -6.44
N TYR A 129 -12.67 -4.63 -7.66
CA TYR A 129 -13.52 -5.02 -8.79
C TYR A 129 -12.92 -6.11 -9.68
N SER A 130 -11.68 -6.56 -9.48
CA SER A 130 -11.07 -7.66 -10.25
C SER A 130 -11.82 -8.98 -10.06
N ASP A 131 -11.98 -9.74 -11.15
CA ASP A 131 -12.57 -11.08 -11.18
C ASP A 131 -11.55 -12.21 -11.03
N ASN A 132 -10.26 -11.89 -11.03
CA ASN A 132 -9.18 -12.87 -11.05
C ASN A 132 -7.96 -12.44 -10.22
N LEU A 133 -7.18 -13.44 -9.79
CA LEU A 133 -6.00 -13.26 -8.94
C LEU A 133 -4.89 -12.42 -9.60
N LEU A 134 -4.68 -12.59 -10.92
CA LEU A 134 -3.59 -11.90 -11.61
C LEU A 134 -3.86 -10.40 -11.77
N GLN A 135 -5.07 -10.04 -12.19
CA GLN A 135 -5.47 -8.64 -12.32
C GLN A 135 -5.54 -7.95 -10.96
N LEU A 136 -6.04 -8.64 -9.93
CA LEU A 136 -5.98 -8.15 -8.55
C LEU A 136 -4.54 -7.83 -8.16
N PHE A 137 -3.58 -8.71 -8.50
CA PHE A 137 -2.17 -8.52 -8.16
C PHE A 137 -1.56 -7.27 -8.81
N PHE A 138 -1.98 -6.86 -10.01
CA PHE A 138 -1.57 -5.56 -10.58
C PHE A 138 -2.02 -4.37 -9.73
N GLY A 139 -3.28 -4.35 -9.29
CA GLY A 139 -3.76 -3.34 -8.35
C GLY A 139 -3.01 -3.39 -7.01
N TRP A 140 -2.69 -4.61 -6.55
CA TRP A 140 -1.95 -4.88 -5.33
C TRP A 140 -0.55 -4.26 -5.34
N GLU A 141 0.15 -4.40 -6.45
CA GLU A 141 1.47 -3.82 -6.66
C GLU A 141 1.41 -2.30 -6.79
N GLY A 142 0.38 -1.77 -7.47
CA GLY A 142 0.12 -0.34 -7.55
C GLY A 142 -0.08 0.30 -6.17
N VAL A 143 -0.85 -0.34 -5.30
CA VAL A 143 -1.04 0.08 -3.90
C VAL A 143 0.28 0.09 -3.13
N GLY A 144 1.14 -0.92 -3.34
CA GLY A 144 2.48 -0.99 -2.73
C GLY A 144 3.39 0.16 -3.16
N LEU A 145 3.44 0.45 -4.46
CA LEU A 145 4.23 1.54 -5.04
C LEU A 145 3.77 2.90 -4.51
N CYS A 146 2.45 3.15 -4.48
CA CYS A 146 1.90 4.40 -3.97
C CYS A 146 2.26 4.62 -2.49
N SER A 147 2.16 3.58 -1.67
CA SER A 147 2.49 3.68 -0.25
C SER A 147 3.95 4.06 -0.03
N TYR A 148 4.89 3.44 -0.74
CA TYR A 148 6.31 3.80 -0.73
C TYR A 148 6.53 5.29 -1.02
N ALA A 149 5.99 5.75 -2.16
CA ALA A 149 6.20 7.12 -2.64
C ALA A 149 5.53 8.18 -1.75
N LEU A 150 4.40 7.85 -1.12
CA LEU A 150 3.66 8.77 -0.28
C LEU A 150 4.15 8.77 1.19
N ILE A 151 4.59 7.64 1.73
CA ILE A 151 5.25 7.59 3.05
C ILE A 151 6.55 8.38 3.00
N GLY A 152 7.35 8.19 1.93
CA GLY A 152 8.57 8.94 1.66
C GLY A 152 8.35 10.29 0.99
N HIS A 153 7.18 10.93 1.15
CA HIS A 153 6.86 12.21 0.48
C HIS A 153 7.89 13.30 0.80
N TYR A 154 8.29 13.41 2.05
CA TYR A 154 9.30 14.34 2.54
C TYR A 154 10.71 13.75 2.40
N TYR A 155 11.12 13.45 1.16
CA TYR A 155 12.38 12.76 0.86
C TYR A 155 13.66 13.59 1.12
N GLY A 156 13.52 14.85 1.53
CA GLY A 156 14.64 15.64 2.06
C GLY A 156 15.12 15.18 3.43
N ASP A 157 14.37 14.28 4.07
CA ASP A 157 14.68 13.68 5.38
C ASP A 157 14.97 14.68 6.49
N GLU A 158 14.28 15.83 6.47
CA GLU A 158 14.35 16.84 7.52
C GLU A 158 13.96 16.23 8.87
N LYS A 159 14.71 16.54 9.93
CA LYS A 159 14.53 15.93 11.26
C LYS A 159 13.16 16.18 11.87
N GLU A 160 12.54 17.32 11.55
CA GLU A 160 11.19 17.70 11.98
C GLU A 160 10.11 16.74 11.46
N ARG A 161 10.40 16.02 10.37
CA ARG A 161 9.51 15.05 9.74
C ARG A 161 9.78 13.60 10.19
N TRP A 162 10.80 13.39 11.04
CA TRP A 162 11.12 12.08 11.57
C TRP A 162 10.07 11.63 12.59
N VAL A 163 9.96 10.32 12.73
CA VAL A 163 9.03 9.65 13.65
C VAL A 163 9.86 8.81 14.62
N GLY A 164 9.54 8.89 15.91
CA GLY A 164 10.35 8.35 17.00
C GLY A 164 11.27 9.41 17.60
N LYS A 165 11.78 9.13 18.80
CA LYS A 165 12.67 10.05 19.51
C LYS A 165 14.11 9.80 19.06
N GLU A 166 14.77 10.86 18.59
CA GLU A 166 16.20 10.82 18.22
C GLU A 166 17.04 10.40 19.44
N GLY A 167 17.95 9.47 19.25
CA GLY A 167 18.81 8.93 20.31
C GLY A 167 18.25 7.72 21.04
N ASP A 168 16.95 7.39 20.91
CA ASP A 168 16.41 6.15 21.46
C ASP A 168 16.91 4.95 20.64
N VAL A 169 17.48 3.96 21.32
CA VAL A 169 18.11 2.77 20.72
C VAL A 169 17.61 1.50 21.43
N ALA A 170 17.13 0.53 20.65
CA ALA A 170 16.77 -0.80 21.13
C ALA A 170 17.73 -1.86 20.58
N LEU A 171 18.46 -2.56 21.44
CA LEU A 171 19.46 -3.55 21.06
C LEU A 171 20.47 -3.06 20.00
N GLY A 172 20.86 -1.79 20.05
CA GLY A 172 21.78 -1.19 19.09
C GLY A 172 21.12 -0.69 17.78
N VAL A 173 19.79 -0.77 17.66
CA VAL A 173 19.04 -0.30 16.49
C VAL A 173 18.31 1.01 16.82
N PRO A 174 18.51 2.10 16.05
CA PRO A 174 17.79 3.36 16.24
C PRO A 174 16.27 3.16 16.14
N GLN A 175 15.52 3.87 17.00
CA GLN A 175 14.06 3.83 17.01
C GLN A 175 13.42 5.00 16.22
N ALA A 176 14.20 6.04 15.94
CA ALA A 176 13.78 7.13 15.08
C ALA A 176 13.95 6.74 13.61
N THR A 177 12.99 7.13 12.78
CA THR A 177 12.93 6.74 11.36
C THR A 177 12.68 7.97 10.50
N SER A 178 13.51 8.17 9.45
CA SER A 178 13.33 9.22 8.46
C SER A 178 12.25 8.84 7.42
N PRO A 179 11.66 9.80 6.70
CA PRO A 179 10.66 9.54 5.67
C PRO A 179 11.11 8.56 4.57
N THR A 180 12.31 8.74 4.03
CA THR A 180 12.85 7.85 2.99
C THR A 180 13.04 6.43 3.51
N HIS A 181 13.58 6.28 4.73
CA HIS A 181 13.78 4.99 5.37
C HIS A 181 12.44 4.29 5.68
N ALA A 182 11.44 5.04 6.17
CA ALA A 182 10.10 4.51 6.44
C ALA A 182 9.40 4.02 5.16
N GLY A 183 9.49 4.79 4.08
CA GLY A 183 8.97 4.39 2.77
C GLY A 183 9.64 3.12 2.25
N MET A 184 10.97 3.05 2.30
CA MET A 184 11.74 1.88 1.88
C MET A 184 11.42 0.64 2.74
N LYS A 185 11.33 0.80 4.07
CA LYS A 185 10.93 -0.28 4.99
C LYS A 185 9.56 -0.83 4.64
N ALA A 186 8.56 0.05 4.42
CA ALA A 186 7.22 -0.34 4.03
C ALA A 186 7.23 -1.12 2.70
N PHE A 187 7.96 -0.62 1.70
CA PHE A 187 8.04 -1.24 0.38
C PHE A 187 8.70 -2.62 0.44
N ILE A 188 9.89 -2.73 1.04
CA ILE A 188 10.63 -4.01 1.08
C ILE A 188 9.87 -5.07 1.89
N THR A 189 9.32 -4.69 3.05
CA THR A 189 8.56 -5.62 3.91
C THR A 189 7.33 -6.16 3.18
N THR A 190 6.55 -5.28 2.54
CA THR A 190 5.35 -5.72 1.82
C THR A 190 5.70 -6.46 0.54
N ARG A 191 6.77 -6.08 -0.16
CA ARG A 191 7.24 -6.77 -1.36
C ARG A 191 7.67 -8.21 -1.08
N PHE A 192 8.42 -8.44 0.01
CA PHE A 192 8.76 -9.79 0.43
C PHE A 192 7.52 -10.64 0.68
N ALA A 193 6.53 -10.07 1.37
CA ALA A 193 5.25 -10.73 1.62
C ALA A 193 4.45 -10.99 0.32
N ASP A 194 4.49 -10.07 -0.64
CA ASP A 194 3.83 -10.18 -1.94
C ASP A 194 4.40 -11.33 -2.80
N LEU A 195 5.72 -11.58 -2.71
CA LEU A 195 6.36 -12.72 -3.39
C LEU A 195 5.79 -14.07 -2.93
N LEU A 196 5.44 -14.20 -1.65
CA LEU A 196 4.80 -15.43 -1.13
C LEU A 196 3.42 -15.64 -1.79
N THR A 197 2.62 -14.58 -1.87
CA THR A 197 1.30 -14.65 -2.53
C THR A 197 1.45 -14.92 -4.03
N LEU A 198 2.40 -14.28 -4.71
CA LEU A 198 2.66 -14.51 -6.13
C LEU A 198 3.05 -15.96 -6.40
N ALA A 199 3.91 -16.55 -5.56
CA ALA A 199 4.27 -17.96 -5.65
C ALA A 199 3.04 -18.87 -5.52
N SER A 200 2.14 -18.58 -4.58
CA SER A 200 0.88 -19.30 -4.43
C SER A 200 -0.05 -19.13 -5.64
N ILE A 201 -0.18 -17.91 -6.19
CA ILE A 201 -1.00 -17.64 -7.37
C ILE A 201 -0.53 -18.51 -8.54
N PHE A 202 0.78 -18.57 -8.80
CA PHE A 202 1.32 -19.40 -9.87
C PHE A 202 1.21 -20.89 -9.56
N MET A 203 1.37 -21.29 -8.30
CA MET A 203 1.16 -22.69 -7.90
C MET A 203 -0.28 -23.14 -8.16
N ILE A 204 -1.27 -22.33 -7.77
CA ILE A 204 -2.68 -22.63 -8.05
C ILE A 204 -2.97 -22.63 -9.56
N TYR A 205 -2.42 -21.64 -10.29
CA TYR A 205 -2.59 -21.59 -11.74
C TYR A 205 -2.02 -22.80 -12.45
N PHE A 206 -0.86 -23.29 -12.04
CA PHE A 206 -0.24 -24.48 -12.64
C PHE A 206 -1.13 -25.71 -12.59
N TYR A 207 -1.89 -25.90 -11.49
CA TYR A 207 -2.80 -27.02 -11.34
C TYR A 207 -4.22 -26.76 -11.84
N SER A 208 -4.67 -25.50 -11.88
CA SER A 208 -6.04 -25.13 -12.25
C SER A 208 -6.20 -24.67 -13.69
N GLY A 209 -5.13 -24.10 -14.29
CA GLY A 209 -5.16 -23.44 -15.60
C GLY A 209 -5.93 -22.10 -15.63
N THR A 210 -6.35 -21.57 -14.45
CA THR A 210 -7.15 -20.34 -14.38
C THR A 210 -6.79 -19.47 -13.20
N PHE A 211 -6.95 -18.14 -13.35
CA PHE A 211 -6.87 -17.17 -12.26
C PHE A 211 -8.25 -16.71 -11.76
N ASN A 212 -9.34 -17.04 -12.49
CA ASN A 212 -10.68 -16.53 -12.22
C ASN A 212 -11.28 -17.17 -10.97
N TYR A 213 -11.82 -16.35 -10.07
CA TYR A 213 -12.34 -16.80 -8.76
C TYR A 213 -13.48 -17.82 -8.88
N ARG A 214 -14.43 -17.59 -9.81
CA ARG A 214 -15.57 -18.49 -9.99
C ARG A 214 -15.17 -19.82 -10.60
N GLN A 215 -14.24 -19.80 -11.55
CA GLN A 215 -13.72 -21.02 -12.14
C GLN A 215 -12.94 -21.86 -11.11
N LEU A 216 -12.15 -21.22 -10.23
CA LEU A 216 -11.48 -21.89 -9.13
C LEU A 216 -12.45 -22.53 -8.12
N ALA A 217 -13.58 -21.87 -7.87
CA ALA A 217 -14.62 -22.41 -6.98
C ALA A 217 -15.46 -23.53 -7.64
N SER A 218 -15.77 -23.40 -8.93
CA SER A 218 -16.62 -24.36 -9.64
C SER A 218 -15.91 -25.67 -9.97
N ASN A 219 -14.59 -25.65 -10.15
CA ASN A 219 -13.77 -26.83 -10.40
C ASN A 219 -12.66 -26.93 -9.34
N THR A 220 -12.83 -27.80 -8.37
CA THR A 220 -11.90 -28.02 -7.25
C THR A 220 -10.86 -29.11 -7.50
N SER A 221 -10.73 -29.66 -8.72
CA SER A 221 -9.74 -30.70 -9.07
C SER A 221 -8.29 -30.26 -8.82
N TRP A 222 -7.99 -28.98 -9.01
CA TRP A 222 -6.68 -28.42 -8.69
C TRP A 222 -6.31 -28.60 -7.21
N ALA A 223 -7.26 -28.44 -6.31
CA ALA A 223 -7.04 -28.62 -4.89
C ALA A 223 -6.79 -30.08 -4.53
N ALA A 224 -7.49 -31.02 -5.19
CA ALA A 224 -7.24 -32.46 -5.02
C ALA A 224 -5.82 -32.85 -5.49
N SER A 225 -5.34 -32.25 -6.58
CA SER A 225 -3.98 -32.47 -7.07
C SER A 225 -2.92 -31.89 -6.13
N LEU A 226 -3.15 -30.70 -5.57
CA LEU A 226 -2.29 -30.10 -4.54
C LEU A 226 -2.32 -30.90 -3.24
N HIS A 227 -3.47 -31.43 -2.83
CA HIS A 227 -3.60 -32.26 -1.64
C HIS A 227 -2.79 -33.56 -1.79
N SER A 228 -2.94 -34.27 -2.92
CA SER A 228 -2.19 -35.49 -3.18
C SER A 228 -0.66 -35.28 -3.24
N SER A 229 -0.21 -34.07 -3.61
CA SER A 229 1.19 -33.69 -3.61
C SER A 229 1.69 -33.17 -2.25
N GLY A 230 0.82 -33.04 -1.23
CA GLY A 230 1.15 -32.44 0.07
C GLY A 230 1.37 -30.91 0.01
N LEU A 231 1.00 -30.25 -1.09
CA LEU A 231 1.25 -28.82 -1.33
C LEU A 231 0.04 -27.91 -1.05
N LEU A 232 -1.13 -28.48 -0.71
CA LEU A 232 -2.34 -27.69 -0.51
C LEU A 232 -2.21 -26.68 0.64
N LEU A 233 -1.81 -27.15 1.84
CA LEU A 233 -1.63 -26.24 2.97
C LEU A 233 -0.52 -25.21 2.74
N PRO A 234 0.69 -25.55 2.22
CA PRO A 234 1.67 -24.59 1.80
C PRO A 234 1.13 -23.53 0.84
N ALA A 235 0.39 -23.93 -0.21
CA ALA A 235 -0.20 -22.99 -1.15
C ALA A 235 -1.18 -22.02 -0.48
N MET A 236 -2.06 -22.53 0.38
CA MET A 236 -3.02 -21.72 1.13
C MET A 236 -2.32 -20.73 2.08
N LEU A 237 -1.28 -21.15 2.80
CA LEU A 237 -0.53 -20.28 3.72
C LEU A 237 0.32 -19.24 2.97
N LEU A 238 0.96 -19.60 1.86
CA LEU A 238 1.66 -18.67 1.00
C LEU A 238 0.73 -17.59 0.44
N MET A 239 -0.52 -17.95 0.12
CA MET A 239 -1.53 -16.99 -0.33
C MET A 239 -1.81 -15.90 0.70
N LEU A 240 -1.70 -16.19 2.00
CA LEU A 240 -1.84 -15.19 3.06
C LEU A 240 -0.66 -14.23 3.15
N GLY A 241 0.50 -14.56 2.60
CA GLY A 241 1.72 -13.77 2.77
C GLY A 241 1.52 -12.28 2.49
N GLY A 242 1.08 -11.93 1.28
CA GLY A 242 0.80 -10.54 0.90
C GLY A 242 -0.31 -9.90 1.72
N ALA A 243 -1.37 -10.68 2.07
CA ALA A 243 -2.42 -10.18 2.94
C ALA A 243 -1.88 -9.78 4.32
N LEU A 244 -1.02 -10.60 4.92
CA LEU A 244 -0.37 -10.29 6.19
C LEU A 244 0.58 -9.09 6.05
N GLY A 245 1.31 -8.98 4.93
CA GLY A 245 2.20 -7.86 4.63
C GLY A 245 1.46 -6.53 4.48
N LYS A 246 0.50 -6.43 3.57
CA LYS A 246 -0.27 -5.20 3.33
C LYS A 246 -1.12 -4.79 4.52
N SER A 247 -1.71 -5.75 5.24
CA SER A 247 -2.52 -5.52 6.43
C SER A 247 -1.71 -5.39 7.71
N ALA A 248 -0.39 -5.33 7.62
CA ALA A 248 0.51 -5.18 8.75
C ALA A 248 0.22 -6.18 9.88
N GLN A 249 0.06 -7.46 9.54
CA GLN A 249 -0.11 -8.53 10.52
C GLN A 249 1.24 -9.13 10.90
N PHE A 250 1.34 -9.70 12.09
CA PHE A 250 2.55 -10.40 12.51
C PHE A 250 2.89 -11.52 11.51
N PRO A 251 4.14 -11.67 11.11
CA PRO A 251 5.34 -10.96 11.52
C PRO A 251 5.63 -9.64 10.75
N PHE A 252 4.82 -9.21 9.79
CA PHE A 252 5.10 -8.08 8.89
C PHE A 252 4.55 -6.72 9.38
N HIS A 253 4.26 -6.53 10.66
CA HIS A 253 3.52 -5.34 11.18
C HIS A 253 4.38 -4.10 11.41
N GLU A 254 5.69 -4.22 11.56
CA GLU A 254 6.59 -3.16 12.04
C GLU A 254 6.82 -1.99 11.07
N TRP A 255 6.39 -2.12 9.81
CA TRP A 255 6.50 -1.00 8.86
C TRP A 255 5.41 0.06 9.07
N LEU A 256 4.22 -0.33 9.56
CA LEU A 256 3.05 0.54 9.60
C LEU A 256 3.18 1.68 10.62
N PRO A 257 3.68 1.47 11.86
CA PRO A 257 3.94 2.57 12.80
C PRO A 257 4.99 3.56 12.31
N ASP A 258 5.99 3.11 11.55
CA ASP A 258 7.03 3.98 10.98
C ASP A 258 6.54 4.76 9.74
N ALA A 259 5.51 4.27 9.05
CA ALA A 259 4.85 4.96 7.94
C ALA A 259 4.22 6.31 8.33
N MET A 260 4.22 6.66 9.61
CA MET A 260 3.67 7.93 10.12
C MET A 260 4.51 9.16 9.76
N THR A 261 5.65 9.01 9.13
CA THR A 261 6.48 10.07 8.53
C THR A 261 5.79 10.78 7.36
N GLY A 262 4.91 10.11 6.63
CA GLY A 262 4.15 10.68 5.52
C GLY A 262 3.12 11.73 5.96
N PRO A 263 2.61 12.55 5.02
CA PRO A 263 1.54 13.50 5.29
C PRO A 263 0.31 12.84 5.92
N THR A 264 -0.40 13.55 6.79
CA THR A 264 -1.56 12.95 7.50
C THR A 264 -2.69 12.48 6.58
N PRO A 265 -3.04 13.14 5.45
CA PRO A 265 -4.01 12.58 4.50
C PRO A 265 -3.56 11.23 3.91
N VAL A 266 -2.26 11.06 3.67
CA VAL A 266 -1.69 9.77 3.24
C VAL A 266 -1.90 8.71 4.32
N SER A 267 -1.61 9.05 5.59
CA SER A 267 -1.86 8.15 6.71
C SER A 267 -3.35 7.79 6.81
N ALA A 268 -4.25 8.77 6.63
CA ALA A 268 -5.69 8.51 6.60
C ALA A 268 -6.08 7.53 5.47
N LEU A 269 -5.54 7.72 4.27
CA LEU A 269 -5.83 6.88 3.10
C LEU A 269 -5.30 5.44 3.29
N ILE A 270 -4.05 5.28 3.72
CA ILE A 270 -3.42 3.97 3.99
C ILE A 270 -4.22 3.18 5.04
N HIS A 271 -4.55 3.83 6.16
CA HIS A 271 -5.13 3.16 7.33
C HIS A 271 -6.64 2.95 7.24
N ALA A 272 -7.36 3.82 6.53
CA ALA A 272 -8.81 3.73 6.47
C ALA A 272 -9.31 3.06 5.19
N ALA A 273 -8.89 3.52 4.01
CA ALA A 273 -9.59 3.18 2.76
C ALA A 273 -8.82 2.22 1.85
N THR A 274 -7.48 2.13 1.95
CA THR A 274 -6.69 1.44 0.92
C THR A 274 -5.82 0.30 1.46
N MET A 275 -4.52 0.48 1.56
CA MET A 275 -3.50 -0.56 1.67
C MET A 275 -3.81 -1.64 2.70
N VAL A 276 -4.05 -1.25 3.95
CA VAL A 276 -4.28 -2.22 5.03
C VAL A 276 -5.62 -2.95 4.92
N LYS A 277 -6.56 -2.40 4.14
CA LYS A 277 -7.86 -3.02 3.83
C LYS A 277 -7.78 -3.99 2.66
N ALA A 278 -6.83 -3.78 1.76
CA ALA A 278 -6.61 -4.68 0.62
C ALA A 278 -6.38 -6.13 1.07
N GLY A 279 -5.58 -6.35 2.14
CA GLY A 279 -5.34 -7.71 2.64
C GLY A 279 -6.59 -8.36 3.26
N VAL A 280 -7.40 -7.60 4.03
CA VAL A 280 -8.67 -8.12 4.56
C VAL A 280 -9.65 -8.45 3.43
N PHE A 281 -9.78 -7.54 2.45
CA PHE A 281 -10.61 -7.78 1.26
C PHE A 281 -10.15 -9.02 0.49
N PHE A 282 -8.84 -9.15 0.28
CA PHE A 282 -8.27 -10.29 -0.43
C PHE A 282 -8.60 -11.61 0.28
N VAL A 283 -8.39 -11.68 1.59
CA VAL A 283 -8.75 -12.86 2.38
C VAL A 283 -10.26 -13.11 2.32
N ALA A 284 -11.09 -12.08 2.42
CA ALA A 284 -12.54 -12.22 2.27
C ALA A 284 -12.92 -12.76 0.87
N ARG A 285 -12.19 -12.38 -0.18
CA ARG A 285 -12.44 -12.86 -1.56
C ARG A 285 -12.04 -14.32 -1.76
N ILE A 286 -10.92 -14.78 -1.17
CA ILE A 286 -10.42 -16.14 -1.35
C ILE A 286 -10.96 -17.15 -0.33
N ALA A 287 -11.35 -16.70 0.87
CA ALA A 287 -11.81 -17.59 1.94
C ALA A 287 -12.99 -18.49 1.52
N PRO A 288 -14.01 -18.04 0.77
CA PRO A 288 -15.08 -18.92 0.28
C PRO A 288 -14.56 -20.03 -0.64
N ILE A 289 -13.55 -19.75 -1.49
CA ILE A 289 -12.95 -20.72 -2.42
C ILE A 289 -12.26 -21.84 -1.63
N PHE A 290 -11.57 -21.48 -0.54
CA PHE A 290 -10.92 -22.47 0.30
C PHE A 290 -11.89 -23.22 1.19
N PHE A 291 -12.94 -22.54 1.70
CA PHE A 291 -13.91 -23.16 2.60
C PHE A 291 -14.71 -24.31 1.97
N ILE A 292 -14.97 -24.27 0.65
CA ILE A 292 -15.69 -25.33 -0.05
C ILE A 292 -14.87 -26.60 -0.29
N LEU A 293 -13.54 -26.54 -0.05
CA LEU A 293 -12.66 -27.68 -0.29
C LEU A 293 -12.85 -28.77 0.79
N PRO A 294 -13.00 -30.05 0.42
CA PRO A 294 -13.29 -31.14 1.36
C PRO A 294 -12.02 -31.72 2.01
N PHE A 295 -11.01 -30.90 2.31
CA PHE A 295 -9.71 -31.34 2.81
C PHE A 295 -9.43 -30.86 4.23
N PRO A 296 -8.72 -31.63 5.09
CA PRO A 296 -8.44 -31.25 6.47
C PRO A 296 -7.56 -30.01 6.60
N GLU A 297 -6.75 -29.69 5.60
CA GLU A 297 -5.87 -28.51 5.52
C GLU A 297 -6.65 -27.20 5.65
N VAL A 298 -7.90 -27.18 5.19
CA VAL A 298 -8.79 -26.01 5.28
C VAL A 298 -8.97 -25.57 6.74
N ARG A 299 -9.16 -26.54 7.64
CA ARG A 299 -9.28 -26.23 9.07
C ARG A 299 -8.00 -25.60 9.64
N TYR A 300 -6.84 -26.11 9.25
CA TYR A 300 -5.55 -25.56 9.71
C TYR A 300 -5.31 -24.16 9.17
N PHE A 301 -5.67 -23.88 7.92
CA PHE A 301 -5.62 -22.56 7.33
C PHE A 301 -6.45 -21.55 8.12
N PHE A 302 -7.70 -21.83 8.40
CA PHE A 302 -8.60 -20.94 9.12
C PHE A 302 -8.18 -20.78 10.59
N LEU A 303 -7.69 -21.83 11.22
CA LEU A 303 -7.17 -21.76 12.59
C LEU A 303 -5.90 -20.87 12.66
N PHE A 304 -4.98 -21.02 11.69
CA PHE A 304 -3.83 -20.16 11.57
C PHE A 304 -4.23 -18.69 11.40
N LEU A 305 -5.18 -18.42 10.51
CA LEU A 305 -5.69 -17.07 10.25
C LEU A 305 -6.32 -16.45 11.51
N ALA A 306 -7.14 -17.19 12.25
CA ALA A 306 -7.73 -16.73 13.51
C ALA A 306 -6.67 -16.43 14.57
N GLY A 307 -5.70 -17.33 14.73
CA GLY A 307 -4.62 -17.21 15.69
C GLY A 307 -3.70 -16.02 15.42
N ILE A 308 -3.25 -15.86 14.15
CA ILE A 308 -2.38 -14.74 13.77
C ILE A 308 -3.09 -13.39 13.93
N GLY A 309 -4.40 -13.33 13.60
CA GLY A 309 -5.21 -12.15 13.83
C GLY A 309 -5.30 -11.76 15.31
N ALA A 310 -5.58 -12.72 16.19
CA ALA A 310 -5.66 -12.49 17.66
C ALA A 310 -4.32 -12.03 18.25
N VAL A 311 -3.22 -12.71 17.90
CA VAL A 311 -1.86 -12.38 18.37
C VAL A 311 -1.45 -10.98 17.89
N THR A 312 -1.70 -10.66 16.61
CA THR A 312 -1.40 -9.33 16.08
C THR A 312 -2.20 -8.25 16.78
N ALA A 313 -3.50 -8.48 17.00
CA ALA A 313 -4.35 -7.53 17.70
C ALA A 313 -3.82 -7.22 19.10
N ALA A 314 -3.39 -8.24 19.85
CA ALA A 314 -2.84 -8.09 21.18
C ALA A 314 -1.50 -7.34 21.19
N ILE A 315 -0.53 -7.74 20.36
CA ILE A 315 0.78 -7.08 20.23
C ILE A 315 0.59 -5.59 19.94
N ALA A 316 -0.24 -5.24 18.97
CA ALA A 316 -0.46 -3.86 18.59
C ALA A 316 -1.18 -3.06 19.66
N ALA A 317 -2.15 -3.64 20.35
CA ALA A 317 -2.89 -2.93 21.41
C ALA A 317 -1.99 -2.56 22.59
N VAL A 318 -1.11 -3.46 23.06
CA VAL A 318 -0.20 -3.15 24.16
C VAL A 318 0.85 -2.10 23.78
N GLN A 319 1.30 -2.07 22.52
CA GLN A 319 2.17 -1.02 22.02
C GLN A 319 1.46 0.34 21.93
N GLY A 320 0.16 0.35 21.59
CA GLY A 320 -0.67 1.54 21.60
C GLY A 320 -0.81 2.19 22.99
N ILE A 321 -0.75 1.40 24.05
CA ILE A 321 -0.81 1.90 25.44
C ILE A 321 0.38 2.80 25.78
N VAL A 322 1.59 2.43 25.37
CA VAL A 322 2.82 3.13 25.80
C VAL A 322 3.25 4.25 24.85
N ASN A 323 2.80 4.21 23.60
CA ASN A 323 3.28 5.15 22.59
C ASN A 323 2.84 6.59 22.88
N LYS A 324 3.74 7.55 22.62
CA LYS A 324 3.53 8.99 22.89
C LYS A 324 3.17 9.80 21.66
N GLU A 325 3.38 9.28 20.47
CA GLU A 325 3.03 9.97 19.24
C GLU A 325 1.60 9.65 18.81
N LEU A 326 0.78 10.70 18.61
CA LEU A 326 -0.65 10.56 18.28
C LEU A 326 -0.87 9.67 17.04
N LYS A 327 -0.13 9.93 15.95
CA LYS A 327 -0.25 9.14 14.71
C LYS A 327 0.17 7.69 14.92
N LYS A 328 1.21 7.40 15.72
CA LYS A 328 1.62 6.03 16.02
C LYS A 328 0.60 5.28 16.86
N VAL A 329 -0.03 5.92 17.84
CA VAL A 329 -1.15 5.31 18.60
C VAL A 329 -2.26 4.91 17.63
N LEU A 330 -2.62 5.79 16.68
CA LEU A 330 -3.61 5.50 15.66
C LEU A 330 -3.15 4.39 14.68
N ALA A 331 -1.85 4.29 14.38
CA ALA A 331 -1.30 3.21 13.56
C ALA A 331 -1.39 1.85 14.27
N TYR A 332 -0.93 1.75 15.51
CA TYR A 332 -1.05 0.53 16.32
C TYR A 332 -2.50 0.11 16.51
N SER A 333 -3.39 1.07 16.76
CA SER A 333 -4.82 0.76 16.83
C SER A 333 -5.39 0.24 15.50
N THR A 334 -4.84 0.67 14.34
CA THR A 334 -5.22 0.10 13.04
C THR A 334 -4.76 -1.35 12.92
N VAL A 335 -3.49 -1.65 13.23
CA VAL A 335 -2.97 -3.03 13.23
C VAL A 335 -3.83 -3.94 14.11
N SER A 336 -4.19 -3.46 15.31
CA SER A 336 -5.04 -4.21 16.25
C SER A 336 -6.44 -4.48 15.67
N GLN A 337 -7.11 -3.47 15.09
CA GLN A 337 -8.46 -3.65 14.55
C GLN A 337 -8.48 -4.55 13.31
N ILE A 338 -7.44 -4.50 12.48
CA ILE A 338 -7.30 -5.43 11.35
C ILE A 338 -7.05 -6.85 11.85
N GLY A 339 -6.32 -7.02 12.94
CA GLY A 339 -6.19 -8.31 13.63
C GLY A 339 -7.55 -8.92 13.99
N TYR A 340 -8.51 -8.12 14.50
CA TYR A 340 -9.88 -8.58 14.73
C TYR A 340 -10.61 -9.00 13.45
N MET A 341 -10.39 -8.28 12.32
CA MET A 341 -11.00 -8.63 11.05
C MET A 341 -10.45 -9.97 10.52
N MET A 342 -9.13 -10.16 10.58
CA MET A 342 -8.48 -11.42 10.19
C MET A 342 -8.90 -12.59 11.10
N LEU A 343 -9.00 -12.34 12.42
CA LEU A 343 -9.55 -13.30 13.38
C LEU A 343 -10.95 -13.73 12.97
N ALA A 344 -11.85 -12.79 12.69
CA ALA A 344 -13.23 -13.10 12.31
C ALA A 344 -13.31 -13.89 11.00
N LEU A 345 -12.48 -13.56 9.98
CA LEU A 345 -12.38 -14.37 8.76
C LEU A 345 -11.84 -15.78 9.03
N GLY A 346 -10.90 -15.91 9.96
CA GLY A 346 -10.43 -17.22 10.41
C GLY A 346 -11.52 -18.02 11.12
N ILE A 347 -12.27 -17.37 12.02
CA ILE A 347 -13.41 -17.98 12.70
C ILE A 347 -14.48 -18.41 11.69
N ALA A 348 -14.71 -17.66 10.62
CA ALA A 348 -15.71 -18.01 9.60
C ALA A 348 -15.56 -19.45 9.08
N GLY A 349 -14.34 -19.90 8.83
CA GLY A 349 -14.09 -21.27 8.35
C GLY A 349 -14.11 -22.35 9.44
N LEU A 350 -14.28 -21.96 10.70
CA LEU A 350 -14.31 -22.88 11.86
C LEU A 350 -15.71 -23.01 12.48
N THR A 351 -16.67 -22.16 12.08
CA THR A 351 -18.05 -22.17 12.59
C THR A 351 -18.97 -22.99 11.70
N ARG A 352 -20.16 -23.31 12.23
CA ARG A 352 -21.24 -23.90 11.41
C ARG A 352 -21.87 -22.86 10.45
N SER A 353 -21.81 -21.59 10.78
CA SER A 353 -22.33 -20.49 9.97
C SER A 353 -21.18 -19.60 9.49
N PHE A 354 -20.60 -19.93 8.33
CA PHE A 354 -19.54 -19.17 7.69
C PHE A 354 -19.92 -17.68 7.54
N VAL A 355 -21.16 -17.40 7.17
CA VAL A 355 -21.65 -16.04 6.85
C VAL A 355 -21.60 -15.11 8.05
N GLU A 356 -21.86 -15.59 9.27
CA GLU A 356 -21.92 -14.76 10.49
C GLU A 356 -20.57 -14.12 10.76
N ALA A 357 -19.52 -14.90 10.96
CA ALA A 357 -18.19 -14.40 11.23
C ALA A 357 -17.61 -13.62 10.03
N TYR A 358 -17.91 -14.06 8.81
CA TYR A 358 -17.53 -13.36 7.58
C TYR A 358 -18.14 -11.96 7.51
N SER A 359 -19.45 -11.83 7.76
CA SER A 359 -20.15 -10.55 7.78
C SER A 359 -19.69 -9.66 8.94
N ALA A 360 -19.41 -10.24 10.13
CA ALA A 360 -18.86 -9.51 11.27
C ALA A 360 -17.50 -8.88 10.95
N SER A 361 -16.61 -9.60 10.22
CA SER A 361 -15.35 -9.04 9.74
C SER A 361 -15.55 -7.83 8.82
N LEU A 362 -16.48 -7.93 7.87
CA LEU A 362 -16.79 -6.86 6.92
C LEU A 362 -17.51 -5.68 7.60
N PHE A 363 -18.35 -5.92 8.58
CA PHE A 363 -18.94 -4.86 9.39
C PHE A 363 -17.85 -4.07 10.13
N GLN A 364 -16.91 -4.78 10.79
CA GLN A 364 -15.77 -4.15 11.44
C GLN A 364 -14.89 -3.38 10.43
N LEU A 365 -14.73 -3.91 9.21
CA LEU A 365 -13.95 -3.24 8.16
C LEU A 365 -14.59 -1.91 7.77
N ILE A 366 -15.90 -1.87 7.51
CA ILE A 366 -16.63 -0.66 7.11
C ILE A 366 -16.69 0.35 8.26
N ALA A 367 -17.07 -0.08 9.47
CA ALA A 367 -17.07 0.77 10.66
C ALA A 367 -15.71 1.40 10.91
N HIS A 368 -14.64 0.59 10.83
CA HIS A 368 -13.27 1.05 10.99
C HIS A 368 -12.86 2.05 9.90
N MET A 369 -13.28 1.88 8.65
CA MET A 369 -12.99 2.86 7.59
C MET A 369 -13.49 4.26 7.97
N MET A 370 -14.72 4.35 8.48
CA MET A 370 -15.35 5.63 8.84
C MET A 370 -14.64 6.29 10.03
N PHE A 371 -14.58 5.63 11.18
CA PHE A 371 -14.01 6.27 12.36
C PHE A 371 -12.49 6.46 12.26
N LYS A 372 -11.77 5.62 11.53
CA LYS A 372 -10.31 5.74 11.42
C LYS A 372 -9.89 6.88 10.48
N ALA A 373 -10.56 7.05 9.33
CA ALA A 373 -10.32 8.20 8.46
C ALA A 373 -10.55 9.51 9.22
N GLY A 374 -11.68 9.60 9.93
CA GLY A 374 -12.00 10.77 10.74
C GLY A 374 -10.97 11.03 11.85
N LEU A 375 -10.50 9.98 12.57
CA LEU A 375 -9.47 10.12 13.60
C LEU A 375 -8.14 10.62 13.05
N PHE A 376 -7.68 10.10 11.90
CA PHE A 376 -6.44 10.59 11.28
C PHE A 376 -6.58 12.03 10.79
N MET A 377 -7.70 12.38 10.15
CA MET A 377 -7.93 13.75 9.70
C MET A 377 -8.01 14.73 10.87
N ALA A 378 -8.75 14.38 11.94
CA ALA A 378 -8.77 15.19 13.15
C ALA A 378 -7.40 15.28 13.83
N ALA A 379 -6.61 14.19 13.87
CA ALA A 379 -5.24 14.19 14.36
C ALA A 379 -4.32 15.12 13.53
N GLY A 380 -4.52 15.18 12.21
CA GLY A 380 -3.80 16.13 11.36
C GLY A 380 -4.08 17.58 11.71
N VAL A 381 -5.34 17.92 11.99
CA VAL A 381 -5.73 19.26 12.48
C VAL A 381 -5.08 19.54 13.84
N MET A 382 -5.13 18.57 14.76
CA MET A 382 -4.53 18.70 16.11
C MET A 382 -3.02 18.94 16.03
N ILE A 383 -2.31 18.22 15.14
CA ILE A 383 -0.88 18.42 14.91
C ILE A 383 -0.62 19.81 14.31
N HIS A 384 -1.44 20.25 13.37
CA HIS A 384 -1.31 21.58 12.77
C HIS A 384 -1.51 22.71 13.82
N ILE A 385 -2.55 22.60 14.66
CA ILE A 385 -2.85 23.56 15.73
C ILE A 385 -1.74 23.54 16.81
N SER A 386 -1.30 22.35 17.24
CA SER A 386 -0.31 22.22 18.30
C SER A 386 1.13 22.33 17.83
N GLY A 387 1.42 22.14 16.54
CA GLY A 387 2.79 22.02 16.02
C GLY A 387 3.59 20.89 16.66
N SER A 388 2.94 19.84 17.18
CA SER A 388 3.59 18.70 17.83
C SER A 388 2.99 17.39 17.38
N TYR A 389 3.84 16.42 17.07
CA TYR A 389 3.41 15.02 16.82
C TYR A 389 3.19 14.26 18.13
N SER A 390 3.85 14.70 19.23
CA SER A 390 3.79 14.05 20.53
C SER A 390 2.61 14.52 21.36
N LEU A 391 1.90 13.58 21.98
CA LEU A 391 0.85 13.83 22.97
C LEU A 391 1.38 14.59 24.20
N ASP A 392 2.67 14.45 24.54
CA ASP A 392 3.30 15.20 25.64
C ASP A 392 3.42 16.71 25.31
N GLY A 393 3.49 17.07 24.02
CA GLY A 393 3.49 18.46 23.54
C GLY A 393 2.10 19.05 23.33
N MET A 394 1.04 18.25 23.52
CA MET A 394 -0.36 18.66 23.48
C MET A 394 -0.88 18.84 24.93
N GLY A 395 -2.15 19.15 25.08
CA GLY A 395 -2.83 19.30 26.38
C GLY A 395 -3.70 20.55 26.36
N GLY A 396 -4.86 20.52 27.00
CA GLY A 396 -5.79 21.67 27.10
C GLY A 396 -6.36 22.12 25.74
N MET A 397 -6.22 21.33 24.68
CA MET A 397 -6.70 21.73 23.32
C MET A 397 -8.22 21.86 23.23
N LYS A 398 -8.98 21.38 24.22
CA LYS A 398 -10.45 21.43 24.24
C LYS A 398 -10.99 22.86 24.07
N ASP A 399 -10.32 23.83 24.67
CA ASP A 399 -10.77 25.24 24.67
C ASP A 399 -10.46 25.96 23.35
N TYR A 400 -9.41 25.53 22.65
CA TYR A 400 -8.93 26.10 21.39
C TYR A 400 -9.57 25.41 20.16
N ALA A 401 -9.66 24.08 20.18
CA ALA A 401 -10.16 23.24 19.07
C ALA A 401 -11.47 22.52 19.47
N ARG A 402 -12.49 23.30 19.85
CA ARG A 402 -13.73 22.77 20.44
C ARG A 402 -14.51 21.86 19.48
N ARG A 403 -14.60 22.25 18.20
CA ARG A 403 -15.30 21.44 17.17
C ARG A 403 -14.57 20.14 16.91
N THR A 404 -13.26 20.21 16.74
CA THR A 404 -12.40 19.05 16.53
C THR A 404 -12.41 18.13 17.76
N PHE A 405 -12.48 18.65 18.99
CA PHE A 405 -12.63 17.86 20.21
C PHE A 405 -13.87 16.96 20.17
N TYR A 406 -15.04 17.49 19.88
CA TYR A 406 -16.26 16.67 19.89
C TYR A 406 -16.22 15.58 18.81
N VAL A 407 -15.75 15.90 17.61
CA VAL A 407 -15.62 14.92 16.53
C VAL A 407 -14.60 13.84 16.91
N PHE A 408 -13.41 14.24 17.41
CA PHE A 408 -12.39 13.27 17.83
C PHE A 408 -12.88 12.38 18.96
N LEU A 409 -13.59 12.93 19.93
CA LEU A 409 -14.15 12.18 21.06
C LEU A 409 -15.15 11.12 20.57
N ILE A 410 -16.10 11.47 19.70
CA ILE A 410 -17.05 10.51 19.11
C ILE A 410 -16.32 9.37 18.42
N LEU A 411 -15.33 9.70 17.58
CA LEU A 411 -14.56 8.71 16.83
C LEU A 411 -13.67 7.84 17.72
N ALA A 412 -13.09 8.42 18.77
CA ALA A 412 -12.29 7.70 19.76
C ALA A 412 -13.16 6.75 20.61
N LEU A 413 -14.38 7.16 20.98
CA LEU A 413 -15.35 6.31 21.68
C LEU A 413 -15.84 5.18 20.74
N ALA A 414 -15.99 5.43 19.45
CA ALA A 414 -16.28 4.37 18.47
C ALA A 414 -15.13 3.34 18.38
N LEU A 415 -13.89 3.80 18.36
CA LEU A 415 -12.71 2.92 18.41
C LEU A 415 -12.67 2.12 19.72
N ALA A 416 -12.99 2.73 20.86
CA ALA A 416 -13.09 2.08 22.16
C ALA A 416 -14.18 0.99 22.18
N GLY A 417 -15.21 1.10 21.33
CA GLY A 417 -16.37 0.22 21.31
C GLY A 417 -17.44 0.65 22.32
N VAL A 418 -17.76 1.95 22.35
CA VAL A 418 -18.80 2.49 23.22
C VAL A 418 -20.14 2.51 22.49
N PRO A 419 -21.23 1.90 23.04
CA PRO A 419 -22.55 2.00 22.44
C PRO A 419 -23.09 3.44 22.53
N PRO A 420 -23.90 3.94 21.60
CA PRO A 420 -24.45 3.23 20.43
C PRO A 420 -23.61 3.37 19.14
N LEU A 421 -22.30 3.52 19.22
CA LEU A 421 -21.44 3.76 18.06
C LEU A 421 -21.11 2.45 17.32
N SER A 422 -20.82 2.55 16.02
CA SER A 422 -20.64 1.41 15.11
C SER A 422 -19.55 0.42 15.56
N GLY A 423 -18.48 0.92 16.20
CA GLY A 423 -17.37 0.08 16.66
C GLY A 423 -17.73 -0.85 17.83
N PHE A 424 -18.81 -0.59 18.56
CA PHE A 424 -19.35 -1.51 19.55
C PHE A 424 -19.99 -2.73 18.88
N PHE A 425 -20.97 -2.51 18.04
CA PHE A 425 -21.74 -3.59 17.42
C PHE A 425 -20.87 -4.48 16.53
N SER A 426 -19.97 -3.91 15.78
CA SER A 426 -19.07 -4.69 14.92
C SER A 426 -18.11 -5.59 15.70
N LYS A 427 -17.62 -5.17 16.88
CA LYS A 427 -16.81 -6.03 17.77
C LYS A 427 -17.66 -7.08 18.46
N ASP A 428 -18.87 -6.70 18.91
CA ASP A 428 -19.81 -7.62 19.54
C ASP A 428 -20.16 -8.78 18.61
N SER A 429 -20.41 -8.49 17.32
CA SER A 429 -20.65 -9.51 16.29
C SER A 429 -19.45 -10.48 16.14
N ILE A 430 -18.19 -9.99 16.24
CA ILE A 430 -17.00 -10.85 16.20
C ILE A 430 -16.94 -11.77 17.44
N PHE A 431 -17.22 -11.24 18.63
CA PHE A 431 -17.26 -12.04 19.86
C PHE A 431 -18.39 -13.06 19.82
N ALA A 432 -19.58 -12.67 19.34
CA ALA A 432 -20.72 -13.56 19.17
C ALA A 432 -20.40 -14.73 18.23
N ALA A 433 -19.82 -14.45 17.06
CA ALA A 433 -19.40 -15.47 16.11
C ALA A 433 -18.32 -16.40 16.67
N THR A 434 -17.39 -15.88 17.46
CA THR A 434 -16.34 -16.68 18.11
C THR A 434 -16.93 -17.62 19.16
N LEU A 435 -17.90 -17.17 19.96
CA LEU A 435 -18.60 -17.99 20.95
C LEU A 435 -19.50 -19.04 20.30
N ALA A 436 -20.09 -18.74 19.15
CA ALA A 436 -20.91 -19.71 18.38
C ALA A 436 -20.09 -20.84 17.74
N SER A 437 -18.74 -20.70 17.71
CA SER A 437 -17.84 -21.71 17.15
C SER A 437 -17.65 -22.89 18.12
N PRO A 438 -17.22 -24.09 17.62
CA PRO A 438 -16.88 -25.21 18.49
C PRO A 438 -15.80 -24.83 19.51
N GLN A 439 -16.09 -24.93 20.80
CA GLN A 439 -15.24 -24.43 21.89
C GLN A 439 -14.04 -25.35 22.13
N THR A 440 -13.05 -25.26 21.25
CA THR A 440 -11.74 -25.90 21.41
C THR A 440 -10.81 -24.99 22.20
N PHE A 441 -9.75 -25.57 22.80
CA PHE A 441 -8.72 -24.78 23.52
C PHE A 441 -8.19 -23.60 22.69
N ALA A 442 -7.96 -23.80 21.38
CA ALA A 442 -7.48 -22.75 20.49
C ALA A 442 -8.50 -21.59 20.34
N ILE A 443 -9.79 -21.91 20.16
CA ILE A 443 -10.84 -20.89 20.01
C ILE A 443 -11.09 -20.16 21.31
N ILE A 444 -11.08 -20.85 22.45
CA ILE A 444 -11.17 -20.23 23.78
C ILE A 444 -9.98 -19.27 23.99
N SER A 445 -8.77 -19.69 23.63
CA SER A 445 -7.57 -18.84 23.73
C SER A 445 -7.70 -17.58 22.85
N VAL A 446 -8.15 -17.71 21.62
CA VAL A 446 -8.43 -16.59 20.70
C VAL A 446 -9.48 -15.64 21.30
N TYR A 447 -10.55 -16.15 21.87
CA TYR A 447 -11.58 -15.35 22.53
C TYR A 447 -11.04 -14.57 23.73
N ILE A 448 -10.27 -15.20 24.61
CA ILE A 448 -9.66 -14.55 25.76
C ILE A 448 -8.66 -13.46 25.33
N ILE A 449 -7.77 -13.77 24.39
CA ILE A 449 -6.78 -12.81 23.87
C ILE A 449 -7.50 -11.60 23.28
N SER A 450 -8.52 -11.80 22.44
CA SER A 450 -9.28 -10.72 21.82
C SER A 450 -10.03 -9.87 22.86
N SER A 451 -10.60 -10.49 23.90
CA SER A 451 -11.29 -9.79 25.00
C SER A 451 -10.32 -8.91 25.79
N LEU A 452 -9.15 -9.42 26.17
CA LEU A 452 -8.11 -8.63 26.84
C LEU A 452 -7.60 -7.48 25.95
N THR A 453 -7.49 -7.73 24.65
CA THR A 453 -7.12 -6.70 23.65
C THR A 453 -8.15 -5.56 23.60
N ALA A 454 -9.44 -5.85 23.79
CA ALA A 454 -10.49 -4.82 23.80
C ALA A 454 -10.36 -3.90 25.02
N ILE A 455 -9.95 -4.40 26.19
CA ILE A 455 -9.63 -3.57 27.37
C ILE A 455 -8.52 -2.57 27.03
N ALA A 456 -7.42 -3.06 26.42
CA ALA A 456 -6.31 -2.22 26.01
C ALA A 456 -6.75 -1.15 24.99
N THR A 457 -7.65 -1.53 24.05
CA THR A 457 -8.20 -0.61 23.05
C THR A 457 -9.00 0.53 23.68
N ALA A 458 -9.88 0.24 24.62
CA ALA A 458 -10.65 1.24 25.35
C ALA A 458 -9.73 2.16 26.18
N PHE A 459 -8.71 1.57 26.83
CA PHE A 459 -7.73 2.31 27.61
C PHE A 459 -6.96 3.35 26.76
N TYR A 460 -6.29 2.93 25.67
CA TYR A 460 -5.49 3.89 24.88
C TYR A 460 -6.35 4.91 24.12
N SER A 461 -7.59 4.56 23.77
CA SER A 461 -8.52 5.51 23.14
C SER A 461 -8.86 6.67 24.06
N LEU A 462 -9.13 6.40 25.33
CA LEU A 462 -9.36 7.44 26.34
C LEU A 462 -8.07 8.17 26.71
N ARG A 463 -6.94 7.44 26.81
CA ARG A 463 -5.61 8.01 27.06
C ARG A 463 -5.23 9.05 26.03
N MET A 464 -5.31 8.78 24.73
CA MET A 464 -4.95 9.74 23.69
C MET A 464 -5.86 10.97 23.72
N THR A 465 -7.15 10.78 23.97
CA THR A 465 -8.12 11.88 24.13
C THR A 465 -7.80 12.74 25.36
N GLY A 466 -7.53 12.09 26.49
CA GLY A 466 -7.22 12.77 27.74
C GLY A 466 -5.92 13.56 27.70
N LEU A 467 -4.87 13.01 27.09
CA LEU A 467 -3.58 13.69 26.96
C LEU A 467 -3.66 14.92 26.03
N ALA A 468 -4.40 14.82 24.93
CA ALA A 468 -4.46 15.88 23.94
C ALA A 468 -5.40 17.02 24.36
N PHE A 469 -6.57 16.72 24.87
CA PHE A 469 -7.64 17.73 25.06
C PHE A 469 -7.81 18.21 26.48
N PHE A 470 -7.39 17.44 27.49
CA PHE A 470 -7.56 17.79 28.89
C PHE A 470 -6.24 18.28 29.51
N GLY A 471 -6.35 18.93 30.70
CA GLY A 471 -5.23 19.51 31.41
C GLY A 471 -4.90 20.93 30.97
N GLN A 472 -3.71 21.39 31.31
CA GLN A 472 -3.27 22.74 30.97
C GLN A 472 -2.72 22.80 29.55
N ALA A 473 -3.01 23.89 28.84
CA ALA A 473 -2.42 24.17 27.55
C ALA A 473 -0.89 24.30 27.68
N LYS A 474 -0.15 23.67 26.80
CA LYS A 474 1.33 23.68 26.80
C LYS A 474 1.91 24.93 26.16
N LYS A 475 1.12 25.61 25.31
CA LYS A 475 1.43 26.87 24.61
C LYS A 475 0.13 27.48 24.12
N GLU A 476 0.21 28.68 23.56
CA GLU A 476 -0.90 29.21 22.75
C GLU A 476 -1.05 28.38 21.46
N TYR A 477 -2.27 27.97 21.17
CA TYR A 477 -2.60 27.18 20.02
C TYR A 477 -3.22 28.05 18.91
N HIS A 478 -3.05 27.65 17.66
CA HIS A 478 -3.78 28.25 16.55
C HIS A 478 -5.28 27.97 16.63
N GLU A 479 -6.06 28.72 15.87
CA GLU A 479 -7.51 28.51 15.77
C GLU A 479 -7.86 27.14 15.20
N ASP A 480 -9.07 26.65 15.56
CA ASP A 480 -9.62 25.39 15.06
C ASP A 480 -9.84 25.43 13.53
N ALA A 481 -9.92 24.26 12.91
CA ALA A 481 -10.08 24.08 11.47
C ALA A 481 -11.22 24.93 10.89
N GLY A 482 -11.01 25.54 9.73
CA GLY A 482 -12.06 26.21 8.97
C GLY A 482 -13.21 25.27 8.60
N LEU A 483 -14.39 25.81 8.31
CA LEU A 483 -15.60 25.01 8.11
C LEU A 483 -15.47 23.94 7.01
N ARG A 484 -14.81 24.25 5.89
CA ARG A 484 -14.58 23.27 4.81
C ARG A 484 -13.72 22.12 5.29
N TRP A 485 -12.59 22.41 5.95
CA TRP A 485 -11.69 21.42 6.50
C TRP A 485 -12.39 20.55 7.54
N PHE A 486 -13.10 21.20 8.49
CA PHE A 486 -13.90 20.55 9.52
C PHE A 486 -14.95 19.60 8.95
N SER A 487 -15.70 20.01 7.89
CA SER A 487 -16.81 19.23 7.35
C SER A 487 -16.40 17.84 6.87
N THR A 488 -15.16 17.67 6.39
CA THR A 488 -14.68 16.39 5.84
C THR A 488 -14.63 15.26 6.87
N TYR A 489 -14.15 15.54 8.08
CA TYR A 489 -14.10 14.53 9.14
C TYR A 489 -15.35 14.53 10.04
N ALA A 490 -16.11 15.62 10.08
CA ALA A 490 -17.40 15.67 10.75
C ALA A 490 -18.44 14.74 10.07
N VAL A 491 -18.46 14.69 8.74
CA VAL A 491 -19.30 13.74 7.99
C VAL A 491 -18.99 12.30 8.37
N LEU A 492 -17.71 11.94 8.54
CA LEU A 492 -17.30 10.59 8.94
C LEU A 492 -17.74 10.26 10.37
N ALA A 493 -17.70 11.24 11.29
CA ALA A 493 -18.24 11.06 12.63
C ALA A 493 -19.76 10.86 12.60
N LEU A 494 -20.47 11.64 11.80
CA LEU A 494 -21.92 11.48 11.60
C LEU A 494 -22.23 10.08 11.06
N MET A 495 -21.51 9.63 10.02
CA MET A 495 -21.67 8.28 9.47
C MET A 495 -21.38 7.19 10.49
N THR A 496 -20.36 7.38 11.36
CA THR A 496 -20.03 6.46 12.45
C THR A 496 -21.19 6.34 13.46
N VAL A 497 -21.83 7.44 13.79
CA VAL A 497 -23.01 7.46 14.68
C VAL A 497 -24.21 6.80 14.00
N LEU A 498 -24.51 7.19 12.76
CA LEU A 498 -25.65 6.63 12.00
C LEU A 498 -25.49 5.12 11.81
N LEU A 499 -24.30 4.65 11.44
CA LEU A 499 -24.02 3.24 11.28
C LEU A 499 -24.17 2.47 12.60
N GLY A 500 -23.88 3.10 13.73
CA GLY A 500 -24.11 2.51 15.05
C GLY A 500 -25.59 2.45 15.44
N ILE A 501 -26.33 3.53 15.26
CA ILE A 501 -27.77 3.56 15.56
C ILE A 501 -28.54 2.58 14.66
N LEU A 502 -28.14 2.47 13.40
CA LEU A 502 -28.73 1.56 12.41
C LEU A 502 -28.05 0.19 12.36
N ALA A 503 -27.20 -0.15 13.34
CA ALA A 503 -26.41 -1.37 13.33
C ALA A 503 -27.24 -2.65 13.07
N PRO A 504 -28.41 -2.90 13.71
CA PRO A 504 -29.18 -4.10 13.45
C PRO A 504 -29.66 -4.20 11.99
N PHE A 505 -30.04 -3.07 11.38
CA PHE A 505 -30.45 -3.03 9.98
C PHE A 505 -29.27 -3.25 9.04
N PHE A 506 -28.16 -2.61 9.33
CA PHE A 506 -26.95 -2.73 8.53
C PHE A 506 -26.33 -4.14 8.61
N GLU A 507 -26.37 -4.75 9.78
CA GLU A 507 -25.90 -6.12 9.97
C GLU A 507 -26.74 -7.13 9.20
N ASN A 508 -28.06 -7.02 9.25
CA ASN A 508 -28.98 -7.83 8.43
C ASN A 508 -28.76 -7.61 6.94
N PHE A 509 -28.54 -6.36 6.53
CA PHE A 509 -28.23 -6.04 5.13
C PHE A 509 -26.92 -6.67 4.69
N LEU A 510 -25.86 -6.54 5.46
CA LEU A 510 -24.57 -7.18 5.18
C LEU A 510 -24.69 -8.70 5.12
N TYR A 511 -25.37 -9.28 6.09
CA TYR A 511 -25.60 -10.70 6.16
C TYR A 511 -26.27 -11.26 4.91
N SER A 512 -27.38 -10.65 4.54
CA SER A 512 -28.13 -11.04 3.33
C SER A 512 -27.31 -10.84 2.05
N SER A 513 -26.57 -9.72 1.96
CA SER A 513 -25.70 -9.42 0.84
C SER A 513 -24.54 -10.40 0.72
N MET A 514 -23.90 -10.75 1.83
CA MET A 514 -22.79 -11.70 1.84
C MET A 514 -23.25 -13.14 1.58
N ALA A 515 -24.40 -13.55 2.13
CA ALA A 515 -25.02 -14.83 1.80
C ALA A 515 -25.23 -14.96 0.28
N TYR A 516 -25.63 -13.87 -0.38
CA TYR A 516 -25.77 -13.85 -1.83
C TYR A 516 -24.42 -13.98 -2.56
N THR A 517 -23.39 -13.21 -2.14
CA THR A 517 -22.03 -13.34 -2.69
C THR A 517 -21.54 -14.78 -2.59
N LEU A 518 -21.73 -15.42 -1.42
CA LEU A 518 -21.26 -16.76 -1.12
C LEU A 518 -21.97 -17.85 -1.95
N ARG A 519 -23.25 -17.65 -2.29
CA ARG A 519 -23.96 -18.52 -3.24
C ARG A 519 -23.29 -18.56 -4.62
N GLY A 520 -22.72 -17.42 -5.06
CA GLY A 520 -21.92 -17.34 -6.30
C GLY A 520 -20.67 -18.22 -6.29
N PHE A 521 -20.22 -18.65 -5.11
CA PHE A 521 -19.09 -19.58 -4.90
C PHE A 521 -19.56 -21.02 -4.52
N GLY A 522 -20.84 -21.34 -4.67
CA GLY A 522 -21.37 -22.68 -4.41
C GLY A 522 -21.80 -22.93 -2.97
N LEU A 523 -21.74 -21.95 -2.08
CA LEU A 523 -22.21 -22.07 -0.70
C LEU A 523 -23.73 -21.86 -0.64
N THR A 524 -24.49 -22.93 -0.41
CA THR A 524 -25.95 -22.92 -0.31
C THR A 524 -26.42 -23.19 1.12
N GLY A 525 -27.71 -22.97 1.41
CA GLY A 525 -28.29 -23.24 2.74
C GLY A 525 -27.96 -22.24 3.82
N LEU A 526 -27.44 -21.07 3.44
CA LEU A 526 -27.11 -20.00 4.35
C LEU A 526 -28.38 -19.26 4.78
N THR A 527 -28.91 -19.60 5.95
CA THR A 527 -30.05 -18.90 6.54
C THR A 527 -29.56 -17.84 7.51
N PRO A 528 -29.99 -16.58 7.38
CA PRO A 528 -29.66 -15.55 8.35
C PRO A 528 -30.26 -15.91 9.71
N SER A 529 -29.42 -15.96 10.74
CA SER A 529 -29.87 -16.03 12.12
C SER A 529 -29.14 -14.97 12.92
N PHE A 530 -29.69 -13.76 12.93
CA PHE A 530 -29.23 -12.76 13.89
C PHE A 530 -29.75 -13.17 15.28
N THR A 531 -28.83 -13.68 16.10
CA THR A 531 -29.13 -13.98 17.50
C THR A 531 -28.22 -13.14 18.39
N ILE A 532 -28.82 -12.29 19.19
CA ILE A 532 -28.07 -11.59 20.26
C ILE A 532 -27.53 -12.67 21.20
N GLN A 533 -26.19 -12.75 21.30
CA GLN A 533 -25.50 -13.64 22.22
C GLN A 533 -25.30 -12.90 23.54
N PRO A 534 -26.08 -13.21 24.63
CA PRO A 534 -26.00 -12.44 25.88
C PRO A 534 -24.59 -12.43 26.50
N ILE A 535 -23.84 -13.52 26.35
CA ILE A 535 -22.47 -13.63 26.84
C ILE A 535 -21.53 -12.71 26.08
N ALA A 536 -21.65 -12.62 24.73
CA ALA A 536 -20.86 -11.71 23.92
C ALA A 536 -21.13 -10.25 24.30
N LEU A 537 -22.41 -9.89 24.40
CA LEU A 537 -22.82 -8.54 24.80
C LEU A 537 -22.29 -8.17 26.20
N ALA A 538 -22.42 -9.07 27.19
CA ALA A 538 -21.89 -8.86 28.51
C ALA A 538 -20.37 -8.70 28.51
N THR A 539 -19.66 -9.51 27.71
CA THR A 539 -18.20 -9.39 27.54
C THR A 539 -17.84 -8.06 26.91
N SER A 540 -18.48 -7.67 25.79
CA SER A 540 -18.22 -6.40 25.09
C SER A 540 -18.39 -5.20 26.01
N LEU A 541 -19.47 -5.15 26.80
CA LEU A 541 -19.72 -4.09 27.75
C LEU A 541 -18.71 -4.09 28.91
N SER A 542 -18.38 -5.28 29.45
CA SER A 542 -17.45 -5.40 30.57
C SER A 542 -16.03 -4.98 30.19
N VAL A 543 -15.49 -5.48 29.07
CA VAL A 543 -14.12 -5.15 28.64
C VAL A 543 -13.98 -3.67 28.30
N MET A 544 -14.99 -3.07 27.67
CA MET A 544 -15.05 -1.65 27.38
C MET A 544 -15.07 -0.83 28.69
N ALA A 545 -15.98 -1.17 29.61
CA ALA A 545 -16.11 -0.46 30.87
C ALA A 545 -14.83 -0.56 31.75
N ILE A 546 -14.19 -1.72 31.83
CA ILE A 546 -12.92 -1.92 32.51
C ILE A 546 -11.83 -1.03 31.94
N GLY A 547 -11.65 -1.04 30.61
CA GLY A 547 -10.63 -0.24 29.94
C GLY A 547 -10.81 1.26 30.14
N LEU A 548 -12.05 1.75 30.03
CA LEU A 548 -12.38 3.16 30.28
C LEU A 548 -12.20 3.52 31.77
N ALA A 549 -12.67 2.68 32.70
CA ALA A 549 -12.58 2.91 34.14
C ALA A 549 -11.11 3.02 34.62
N ILE A 550 -10.22 2.18 34.05
CA ILE A 550 -8.79 2.27 34.37
C ILE A 550 -8.18 3.57 33.79
N ALA A 551 -8.51 3.96 32.57
CA ALA A 551 -7.92 5.13 31.93
C ALA A 551 -8.43 6.46 32.51
N PHE A 552 -9.67 6.52 32.97
CA PHE A 552 -10.36 7.75 33.39
C PHE A 552 -9.64 8.53 34.50
N PRO A 553 -9.23 7.90 35.65
CA PRO A 553 -8.55 8.61 36.72
C PRO A 553 -7.15 9.11 36.36
N PHE A 554 -6.47 8.46 35.43
CA PHE A 554 -5.14 8.89 34.99
C PHE A 554 -5.17 10.04 34.01
N TYR A 555 -6.11 10.07 33.07
CA TYR A 555 -6.04 10.94 31.89
C TYR A 555 -7.17 11.96 31.79
N ILE A 556 -8.32 11.72 32.41
CA ILE A 556 -9.45 12.67 32.38
C ILE A 556 -9.48 13.49 33.65
N THR A 557 -9.68 12.86 34.83
CA THR A 557 -9.70 13.58 36.11
C THR A 557 -8.30 13.90 36.63
N ARG A 558 -7.28 13.15 36.18
CA ARG A 558 -5.87 13.30 36.58
C ARG A 558 -5.68 13.19 38.11
N SER A 559 -6.57 12.45 38.76
CA SER A 559 -6.50 12.16 40.20
C SER A 559 -5.36 11.18 40.54
N LEU A 560 -4.92 10.37 39.57
CA LEU A 560 -3.79 9.47 39.67
C LEU A 560 -2.68 9.90 38.70
N ASP A 561 -1.42 9.77 39.13
CA ASP A 561 -0.26 10.09 38.35
C ASP A 561 0.26 8.82 37.62
N ALA A 562 0.20 8.82 36.29
CA ALA A 562 0.66 7.72 35.47
C ALA A 562 2.18 7.45 35.62
N ASN A 563 3.00 8.48 35.87
CA ASN A 563 4.44 8.31 36.07
C ASN A 563 4.74 7.55 37.40
N LYS A 564 3.96 7.82 38.45
CA LYS A 564 4.07 7.07 39.68
C LYS A 564 3.66 5.61 39.55
N ALA A 565 2.65 5.32 38.71
CA ALA A 565 2.23 3.94 38.43
C ALA A 565 3.32 3.11 37.74
N VAL A 566 4.16 3.75 36.90
CA VAL A 566 5.25 3.10 36.15
C VAL A 566 6.57 3.06 36.95
N SER A 567 6.66 3.72 38.12
CA SER A 567 7.93 3.87 38.87
C SER A 567 8.40 2.58 39.58
N SER A 568 7.54 1.56 39.76
CA SER A 568 7.96 0.28 40.31
C SER A 568 8.90 -0.47 39.38
N SER A 569 9.87 -1.23 39.91
CA SER A 569 10.89 -1.94 39.11
C SER A 569 10.28 -2.86 38.05
N VAL A 570 9.21 -3.59 38.38
CA VAL A 570 8.55 -4.50 37.45
C VAL A 570 7.81 -3.73 36.32
N MET A 571 7.06 -2.68 36.70
CA MET A 571 6.32 -1.87 35.73
C MET A 571 7.27 -1.07 34.82
N SER A 572 8.38 -0.57 35.38
CA SER A 572 9.42 0.11 34.59
C SER A 572 10.06 -0.83 33.55
N LEU A 573 10.37 -2.08 33.93
CA LEU A 573 10.90 -3.07 32.99
C LEU A 573 9.87 -3.43 31.92
N LEU A 574 8.61 -3.65 32.30
CA LEU A 574 7.54 -3.92 31.36
C LEU A 574 7.31 -2.73 30.42
N TYR A 575 7.27 -1.51 30.95
CA TYR A 575 7.14 -0.30 30.15
C TYR A 575 8.28 -0.19 29.14
N LYS A 576 9.54 -0.41 29.54
CA LYS A 576 10.69 -0.39 28.65
C LYS A 576 10.58 -1.45 27.56
N PHE A 577 10.21 -2.69 27.90
CA PHE A 577 10.00 -3.79 26.95
C PHE A 577 8.95 -3.43 25.88
N LEU A 578 7.83 -2.83 26.31
CA LEU A 578 6.77 -2.38 25.40
C LEU A 578 7.22 -1.16 24.58
N TRP A 579 7.92 -0.20 25.19
CA TRP A 579 8.45 0.98 24.51
C TRP A 579 9.43 0.61 23.41
N GLU A 580 10.30 -0.35 23.66
CA GLU A 580 11.26 -0.90 22.69
C GLU A 580 10.59 -1.89 21.68
N ARG A 581 9.27 -1.82 21.52
CA ARG A 581 8.46 -2.60 20.56
C ARG A 581 8.64 -4.11 20.72
N LEU A 582 8.68 -4.62 21.97
CA LEU A 582 8.96 -6.02 22.33
C LEU A 582 10.27 -6.54 21.68
N TYR A 583 11.18 -5.64 21.35
CA TYR A 583 12.41 -5.89 20.58
C TYR A 583 12.20 -6.46 19.15
N ILE A 584 10.96 -6.60 18.67
CA ILE A 584 10.66 -7.22 17.37
C ILE A 584 11.35 -6.47 16.25
N ASN A 585 11.25 -5.14 16.21
CA ASN A 585 11.91 -4.31 15.21
C ASN A 585 13.45 -4.50 15.23
N ALA A 586 14.05 -4.50 16.41
CA ALA A 586 15.49 -4.70 16.56
C ALA A 586 15.96 -6.09 16.11
N ILE A 587 15.16 -7.12 16.41
CA ILE A 587 15.42 -8.49 15.93
C ILE A 587 15.37 -8.55 14.41
N TYR A 588 14.38 -7.90 13.76
CA TYR A 588 14.29 -7.86 12.30
C TYR A 588 15.48 -7.18 11.65
N TYR A 589 15.94 -6.06 12.21
CA TYR A 589 17.14 -5.40 11.70
C TYR A 589 18.38 -6.31 11.80
N ARG A 590 18.55 -7.00 12.92
CA ARG A 590 19.70 -7.91 13.08
C ARG A 590 19.62 -9.13 12.18
N LEU A 591 18.44 -9.77 12.08
CA LEU A 591 18.29 -11.00 11.30
C LEU A 591 18.23 -10.76 9.79
N PHE A 592 17.50 -9.74 9.35
CA PHE A 592 17.27 -9.54 7.91
C PHE A 592 18.13 -8.42 7.35
N VAL A 593 18.10 -7.21 7.92
CA VAL A 593 18.79 -6.06 7.33
C VAL A 593 20.29 -6.23 7.40
N ASN A 594 20.86 -6.44 8.61
CA ASN A 594 22.30 -6.56 8.79
C ASN A 594 22.85 -7.80 8.08
N THR A 595 22.12 -8.92 8.09
CA THR A 595 22.51 -10.13 7.36
C THR A 595 22.52 -9.91 5.85
N SER A 596 21.51 -9.20 5.31
CA SER A 596 21.46 -8.88 3.88
C SER A 596 22.57 -7.92 3.47
N LEU A 597 22.87 -6.92 4.29
CA LEU A 597 23.98 -5.98 4.06
C LEU A 597 25.34 -6.73 4.09
N TRP A 598 25.55 -7.58 5.11
CA TRP A 598 26.75 -8.40 5.20
C TRP A 598 26.90 -9.34 3.99
N LEU A 599 25.80 -10.01 3.59
CA LEU A 599 25.81 -10.88 2.41
C LEU A 599 26.09 -10.08 1.13
N GLY A 600 25.47 -8.91 0.97
CA GLY A 600 25.72 -8.01 -0.16
C GLY A 600 27.19 -7.57 -0.23
N GLU A 601 27.80 -7.21 0.89
CA GLU A 601 29.21 -6.85 0.97
C GLU A 601 30.12 -8.04 0.59
N ARG A 602 29.81 -9.24 1.08
CA ARG A 602 30.57 -10.46 0.72
C ARG A 602 30.41 -10.81 -0.76
N LEU A 603 29.19 -10.73 -1.30
CA LEU A 603 28.93 -10.97 -2.72
C LEU A 603 29.63 -9.94 -3.60
N SER A 604 29.58 -8.66 -3.24
CA SER A 604 30.33 -7.60 -3.95
C SER A 604 31.84 -7.87 -3.91
N THR A 605 32.40 -8.21 -2.75
CA THR A 605 33.81 -8.47 -2.63
C THR A 605 34.26 -9.71 -3.42
N ILE A 606 33.50 -10.81 -3.36
CA ILE A 606 33.92 -12.09 -3.98
C ILE A 606 33.56 -12.09 -5.47
N ILE A 607 32.37 -11.69 -5.84
CA ILE A 607 31.89 -11.81 -7.22
C ILE A 607 32.31 -10.59 -8.04
N GLU A 608 32.01 -9.38 -7.57
CA GLU A 608 32.21 -8.17 -8.34
C GLU A 608 33.70 -7.79 -8.40
N ASN A 609 34.35 -7.66 -7.25
CA ASN A 609 35.74 -7.23 -7.20
C ASN A 609 36.75 -8.35 -7.58
N SER A 610 36.49 -9.62 -7.18
CA SER A 610 37.44 -10.68 -7.46
C SER A 610 37.18 -11.39 -8.79
N PHE A 611 35.94 -11.62 -9.19
CA PHE A 611 35.60 -12.33 -10.42
C PHE A 611 35.38 -11.38 -11.61
N PHE A 612 34.41 -10.50 -11.52
CA PHE A 612 34.06 -9.65 -12.66
C PHE A 612 35.16 -8.65 -13.01
N GLN A 613 35.84 -8.07 -12.05
CA GLN A 613 36.98 -7.18 -12.36
C GLN A 613 38.13 -7.94 -13.00
N GLN A 614 38.43 -9.16 -12.56
CA GLN A 614 39.47 -9.99 -13.18
C GLN A 614 39.14 -10.43 -14.60
N VAL A 615 37.86 -10.56 -14.94
CA VAL A 615 37.41 -10.86 -16.31
C VAL A 615 37.34 -9.59 -17.15
N ASN A 616 36.82 -8.50 -16.60
CA ASN A 616 36.63 -7.23 -17.33
C ASN A 616 37.96 -6.54 -17.64
N PHE A 617 38.99 -6.65 -16.76
CA PHE A 617 40.28 -6.02 -16.98
C PHE A 617 41.01 -6.55 -18.22
N PRO A 618 41.14 -7.87 -18.47
CA PRO A 618 41.72 -8.40 -19.70
C PRO A 618 40.91 -8.04 -20.95
N ILE A 619 39.58 -8.06 -20.88
CA ILE A 619 38.72 -7.69 -22.00
C ILE A 619 38.90 -6.22 -22.35
N SER A 620 38.92 -5.34 -21.36
CA SER A 620 39.14 -3.91 -21.52
C SER A 620 40.54 -3.64 -22.10
N SER A 621 41.58 -4.28 -21.56
CA SER A 621 42.96 -4.13 -22.07
C SER A 621 43.11 -4.66 -23.50
N ALA A 622 42.46 -5.78 -23.84
CA ALA A 622 42.42 -6.29 -25.20
C ALA A 622 41.69 -5.35 -26.16
N SER A 623 40.60 -4.74 -25.71
CA SER A 623 39.84 -3.74 -26.50
C SER A 623 40.69 -2.48 -26.76
N VAL A 624 41.42 -2.00 -25.77
CA VAL A 624 42.35 -0.86 -25.90
C VAL A 624 43.51 -1.23 -26.81
N ALA A 625 44.06 -2.46 -26.75
CA ALA A 625 45.08 -2.92 -27.65
C ALA A 625 44.59 -3.00 -29.08
N LEU A 626 43.41 -3.53 -29.32
CA LEU A 626 42.77 -3.54 -30.66
C LEU A 626 42.56 -2.13 -31.21
N ALA A 627 42.07 -1.20 -30.34
CA ALA A 627 41.90 0.21 -30.72
C ALA A 627 43.26 0.85 -31.12
N SER A 628 44.35 0.55 -30.40
CA SER A 628 45.68 1.06 -30.71
C SER A 628 46.23 0.49 -32.03
N VAL A 629 45.95 -0.78 -32.35
CA VAL A 629 46.27 -1.38 -33.64
C VAL A 629 45.47 -0.72 -34.74
N SER A 630 44.20 -0.46 -34.55
CA SER A 630 43.37 0.25 -35.52
C SER A 630 43.85 1.67 -35.77
N ASP A 631 44.21 2.42 -34.73
CA ASP A 631 44.82 3.77 -34.84
C ASP A 631 46.14 3.76 -35.59
N PHE A 632 46.99 2.75 -35.31
CA PHE A 632 48.25 2.57 -36.04
C PHE A 632 47.97 2.33 -37.55
N PHE A 633 47.00 1.47 -37.86
CA PHE A 633 46.64 1.16 -39.23
C PHE A 633 46.10 2.39 -39.95
N ASP A 634 45.25 3.14 -39.30
CA ASP A 634 44.65 4.34 -39.84
C ASP A 634 45.70 5.42 -40.13
N ARG A 635 46.53 5.77 -39.15
CA ARG A 635 47.57 6.78 -39.28
C ARG A 635 48.71 6.42 -40.23
N LYS A 636 49.21 5.16 -40.17
CA LYS A 636 50.38 4.78 -40.92
C LYS A 636 50.07 4.27 -42.31
N ILE A 637 48.95 3.56 -42.49
CA ILE A 637 48.60 2.96 -43.77
C ILE A 637 47.62 3.85 -44.51
N VAL A 638 46.51 4.18 -43.94
CA VAL A 638 45.47 4.96 -44.65
C VAL A 638 45.93 6.40 -44.87
N ASP A 639 46.23 7.10 -43.79
CA ASP A 639 46.74 8.47 -43.84
C ASP A 639 48.11 8.57 -44.54
N GLY A 640 49.01 7.59 -44.26
CA GLY A 640 50.29 7.49 -44.96
C GLY A 640 50.14 7.34 -46.46
N PHE A 641 49.23 6.49 -46.94
CA PHE A 641 48.95 6.33 -48.34
C PHE A 641 48.31 7.61 -48.95
N MET A 642 47.33 8.21 -48.28
CA MET A 642 46.70 9.45 -48.74
C MET A 642 47.69 10.62 -48.80
N ASN A 643 48.56 10.74 -47.81
CA ASN A 643 49.65 11.73 -47.80
C ASN A 643 50.69 11.43 -48.89
N GLY A 644 51.01 10.16 -49.17
CA GLY A 644 51.86 9.73 -50.25
C GLY A 644 51.27 10.10 -51.63
N VAL A 645 49.99 9.88 -51.83
CA VAL A 645 49.30 10.29 -53.07
C VAL A 645 49.30 11.81 -53.21
N ALA A 646 49.00 12.52 -52.13
CA ALA A 646 49.04 14.01 -52.14
C ALA A 646 50.47 14.54 -52.44
N PHE A 647 51.48 13.92 -51.90
CA PHE A 647 52.87 14.24 -52.15
C PHE A 647 53.27 13.96 -53.60
N PHE A 648 52.86 12.81 -54.15
CA PHE A 648 53.07 12.48 -55.56
C PHE A 648 52.41 13.53 -56.48
N PHE A 649 51.15 13.91 -56.23
CA PHE A 649 50.51 14.97 -57.01
C PHE A 649 51.18 16.31 -56.80
N SER A 650 51.74 16.62 -55.67
CA SER A 650 52.51 17.83 -55.41
C SER A 650 53.79 17.86 -56.19
N ILE A 651 54.49 16.71 -56.36
CA ILE A 651 55.69 16.58 -57.22
C ILE A 651 55.29 16.75 -58.71
N MET A 652 54.27 16.06 -59.14
CA MET A 652 53.73 16.19 -60.52
C MET A 652 53.33 17.64 -60.80
N SER A 653 52.63 18.29 -59.91
CA SER A 653 52.28 19.72 -60.07
C SER A 653 53.51 20.62 -60.18
N ARG A 654 54.54 20.36 -59.37
CA ARG A 654 55.81 21.11 -59.49
C ARG A 654 56.53 20.86 -60.79
N ALA A 655 56.52 19.64 -61.36
CA ALA A 655 57.08 19.28 -62.65
C ALA A 655 56.33 19.96 -63.77
N VAL A 656 54.97 19.90 -63.76
CA VAL A 656 54.13 20.55 -64.78
C VAL A 656 54.28 22.08 -64.74
N ARG A 657 54.43 22.66 -63.55
CA ARG A 657 54.66 24.10 -63.32
C ARG A 657 56.01 24.58 -63.94
N LYS A 658 57.02 23.71 -64.05
CA LYS A 658 58.30 24.02 -64.76
C LYS A 658 58.13 24.10 -66.29
N ILE A 659 57.11 23.46 -66.83
CA ILE A 659 56.77 23.53 -68.25
C ILE A 659 56.04 24.88 -68.59
N GLN A 660 55.41 25.50 -67.57
CA GLN A 660 54.81 26.81 -67.70
C GLN A 660 55.85 27.89 -67.57
N THR A 661 56.48 28.26 -68.67
CA THR A 661 57.58 29.25 -68.73
C THR A 661 57.11 30.68 -68.65
N GLY A 662 55.78 30.96 -68.74
CA GLY A 662 55.21 32.30 -68.74
C GLY A 662 55.45 33.08 -69.99
N ASN A 663 56.20 32.51 -70.94
CA ASN A 663 56.54 33.18 -72.24
C ASN A 663 55.57 32.71 -73.34
N ALA A 664 54.82 33.64 -73.89
CA ALA A 664 53.79 33.35 -74.92
C ALA A 664 54.39 32.65 -76.14
N GLU A 665 55.62 32.94 -76.54
CA GLU A 665 56.30 32.32 -77.62
C GLU A 665 56.54 30.81 -77.42
N SER A 666 56.94 30.42 -76.20
CA SER A 666 57.13 29.01 -75.80
C SER A 666 55.82 28.20 -75.88
N TYR A 667 54.70 28.78 -75.56
CA TYR A 667 53.38 28.14 -75.69
C TYR A 667 52.92 28.03 -77.07
N LEU A 668 53.21 29.09 -77.93
CA LEU A 668 52.93 29.05 -79.36
C LEU A 668 53.77 27.94 -80.07
N PHE A 669 55.09 27.84 -79.72
CA PHE A 669 55.95 26.77 -80.17
C PHE A 669 55.41 25.39 -79.81
N ALA A 670 55.00 25.19 -78.55
CA ALA A 670 54.43 23.95 -78.05
C ALA A 670 53.09 23.57 -78.75
N VAL A 671 52.25 24.55 -79.05
CA VAL A 671 51.02 24.35 -79.85
C VAL A 671 51.31 24.01 -81.29
N VAL A 672 52.25 24.69 -81.95
CA VAL A 672 52.62 24.41 -83.30
C VAL A 672 53.30 23.03 -83.48
N PHE A 673 54.21 22.70 -82.51
CA PHE A 673 54.81 21.35 -82.50
C PHE A 673 53.78 20.27 -82.12
N GLY A 674 52.87 20.49 -81.28
CA GLY A 674 51.79 19.57 -80.96
C GLY A 674 50.85 19.33 -82.16
N LEU A 675 50.51 20.37 -82.84
CA LEU A 675 49.73 20.27 -84.08
C LEU A 675 50.51 19.54 -85.22
N LEU A 676 51.82 19.84 -85.42
CA LEU A 676 52.69 19.09 -86.30
C LEU A 676 52.81 17.61 -85.91
N PHE A 677 52.96 17.30 -84.65
CA PHE A 677 53.00 15.96 -84.15
C PHE A 677 51.66 15.21 -84.36
N LEU A 678 50.54 15.86 -84.08
CA LEU A 678 49.23 15.34 -84.41
C LEU A 678 49.00 15.11 -85.90
N LEU A 679 49.45 16.03 -86.74
CA LEU A 679 49.40 15.88 -88.21
C LEU A 679 50.27 14.71 -88.66
N LEU A 680 51.50 14.53 -88.07
CA LEU A 680 52.35 13.41 -88.35
C LEU A 680 51.76 12.09 -87.86
N LEU A 681 51.13 12.08 -86.74
CA LEU A 681 50.40 10.92 -86.21
C LEU A 681 49.17 10.60 -87.14
N LEU A 682 48.40 11.59 -87.55
CA LEU A 682 47.29 11.42 -88.46
C LEU A 682 47.77 10.93 -89.82
N TYR A 683 48.92 11.48 -90.34
CA TYR A 683 49.53 11.03 -91.54
C TYR A 683 50.01 9.57 -91.43
N HIS A 684 50.59 9.21 -90.31
CA HIS A 684 51.05 7.83 -90.07
C HIS A 684 49.86 6.86 -89.96
N PHE A 685 48.77 7.26 -89.25
CA PHE A 685 47.57 6.44 -89.14
C PHE A 685 46.69 6.45 -90.45
N MET A 686 46.69 7.51 -91.21
CA MET A 686 45.94 7.56 -92.50
C MET A 686 46.75 6.97 -93.69
N GLY A 687 48.04 6.65 -93.55
CA GLY A 687 48.90 6.01 -94.54
C GLY A 687 48.92 4.48 -94.49
N VAL A 688 48.04 3.87 -93.70
CA VAL A 688 47.79 2.46 -93.67
C VAL A 688 46.32 2.17 -94.00
N VAL A 689 45.96 2.58 -95.23
CA VAL A 689 44.83 1.99 -95.97
C VAL A 689 45.32 1.94 -97.42
#